data_2d3ae590fd40f00b93a135b4273ca140
#
_entry.id   2d3ae590fd40f00b93a135b4273ca140
#
_cell.length_a   1.000
_cell.length_b   1.000
_cell.length_c   1.000
_cell.angle_alpha   90.00
_cell.angle_beta   90.00
_cell.angle_gamma   90.00
#
_symmetry.space_group_name_H-M   'P 1'
#
loop_
_entity.id
_entity.type
_entity.pdbx_description
1 polymer ?
#
loop_
_entity_poly.entity_id
_entity_poly.type
_entity_poly.pdbx_seq_one_letter_code
_entity_poly.pdbx_strand_id
1 'polypeptide(L)'
;MAFKAFTQTHLYEKQAAPKEKDKSSIQCLECYDRNVYIGYRDSTVQHLILHSGTNGDLSPVQSKAREGRMRKLGSGNPVAKLRAVPLFNHLLVLWDRSITALNMFSLEPISTLKKIQHVSLFELCNSSLTAQAECVEMVTSSSRRKVIRIHAVGVAKWEVVKEVPFFQDPVALAVDGTSLCVATCDRYLLCDIQSDSNEELFPHTHNRQHVVVTSVGNGEFLLNGPESLGMFVMKTGICQRPPLQWPQEVLAAGVCFPYILTLQPQVLSVYSMLDQQHKQTVSLSGAKGLLSTPDGVLVFTERDIFSLCLVPLEEQIQALVGHERVEEALLLLDGVQSHHPLDSYKELQKAITCLAGFVHFYQEGFSEARDLFIEGELDPREIIHLYPDMQSCLCEDFQSQLDEVNKSRDLQVLWQADKNIFHHYLAFLGDFLRAVRGTGQGLKCSTEVDCALLRLYAELGDIENMQELVAFPNECILDHCVPVLKEHSRFFALGYLYQSHGKQTDALKTWMKIADGFYKDPCCSGVYGHIVWTLSQLKDRDTVWKFAEWTLQRNQEIGVEIFTKRPSDDQLKTEDVLGFLEKYPLAVLLYLEFLIHDLNSQVGTERYHNCLALAYVTQTLQEEEETELHLRVTRGKLQQLLWESKFYDTSTVYGVWIVKSTTLQIEKAILLGRNGKYSQALQVLVHQEQDLSTVEAYCDRAAQGQDSQFRQALLFTLLQIYLSSEDLTSAAVDLLNKSPQVFEAEKVIQLLPDSWSVQLVSKFLVRSLRETFHQRQMAKLQKALAQAELMRHKVIWMQASKTKFRMDKEQKCKVCQRNLTEPQFALNLHGELMHTSCKGFPSS
;
A
#
# COMPACT_ATOMS: atom_id res chain seq x y z
N MET A 1 -19.53 -30.72 24.72
CA MET A 1 -19.34 -30.58 26.21
C MET A 1 -19.33 -29.11 26.56
N ALA A 2 -19.85 -28.69 27.70
CA ALA A 2 -19.78 -27.29 28.10
C ALA A 2 -18.32 -26.84 28.30
N PHE A 3 -18.00 -25.63 27.91
CA PHE A 3 -16.68 -25.03 28.11
C PHE A 3 -16.32 -25.00 29.62
N LYS A 4 -15.11 -25.35 29.95
CA LYS A 4 -14.60 -25.35 31.33
C LYS A 4 -13.28 -24.61 31.40
N ALA A 5 -13.28 -23.48 32.13
CA ALA A 5 -12.04 -22.77 32.43
C ALA A 5 -11.27 -23.36 33.60
N PHE A 6 -12.00 -24.00 34.56
CA PHE A 6 -11.42 -24.61 35.75
C PHE A 6 -11.92 -26.02 35.95
N THR A 7 -11.04 -26.88 36.44
CA THR A 7 -11.37 -28.21 36.92
C THR A 7 -11.36 -28.23 38.45
N GLN A 8 -12.40 -28.81 39.05
CA GLN A 8 -12.57 -28.90 40.49
C GLN A 8 -11.97 -30.24 41.03
N THR A 9 -11.14 -30.14 42.05
CA THR A 9 -10.61 -31.31 42.78
C THR A 9 -10.82 -31.13 44.29
N HIS A 10 -11.20 -32.17 44.99
CA HIS A 10 -11.32 -32.17 46.46
C HIS A 10 -9.94 -32.46 47.07
N LEU A 11 -9.35 -31.50 47.81
CA LEU A 11 -8.01 -31.58 48.35
C LEU A 11 -7.94 -32.16 49.74
N TYR A 12 -8.83 -31.68 50.62
CA TYR A 12 -8.77 -32.00 52.03
C TYR A 12 -10.15 -31.97 52.64
N GLU A 13 -10.44 -32.97 53.52
CA GLU A 13 -11.62 -33.02 54.38
C GLU A 13 -11.19 -33.23 55.81
N LYS A 14 -11.58 -32.32 56.68
CA LYS A 14 -11.32 -32.47 58.13
C LYS A 14 -12.23 -33.55 58.75
N GLN A 15 -11.64 -34.63 59.27
CA GLN A 15 -12.39 -35.65 59.97
C GLN A 15 -13.05 -35.11 61.24
N ALA A 16 -14.34 -35.36 61.39
CA ALA A 16 -15.12 -34.92 62.54
C ALA A 16 -14.75 -35.70 63.78
N ALA A 17 -14.16 -35.02 64.74
CA ALA A 17 -14.07 -35.64 66.10
C ALA A 17 -15.46 -35.62 66.74
N PRO A 18 -15.92 -36.77 67.35
CA PRO A 18 -17.30 -36.91 67.77
C PRO A 18 -17.77 -35.96 68.91
N LYS A 19 -16.90 -35.15 69.47
CA LYS A 19 -17.20 -34.26 70.61
C LYS A 19 -17.00 -32.78 70.43
N GLU A 20 -16.58 -32.32 69.27
CA GLU A 20 -16.24 -30.89 69.01
C GLU A 20 -16.95 -30.32 67.79
N LYS A 21 -18.30 -30.31 67.83
CA LYS A 21 -19.07 -29.94 66.63
C LYS A 21 -18.86 -28.52 66.07
N ASP A 22 -18.41 -27.50 66.76
CA ASP A 22 -18.42 -26.15 66.34
C ASP A 22 -17.16 -25.30 66.50
N LYS A 23 -16.16 -25.83 67.23
CA LYS A 23 -14.99 -25.05 67.61
C LYS A 23 -13.80 -25.14 66.63
N SER A 24 -13.86 -26.05 65.68
CA SER A 24 -12.72 -26.36 64.79
C SER A 24 -12.99 -26.10 63.32
N SER A 25 -13.90 -25.16 62.97
CA SER A 25 -14.18 -24.81 61.56
C SER A 25 -13.03 -24.02 60.93
N ILE A 26 -12.79 -24.24 59.67
CA ILE A 26 -11.80 -23.51 58.88
C ILE A 26 -12.24 -22.04 58.78
N GLN A 27 -11.31 -21.09 58.99
CA GLN A 27 -11.59 -19.64 58.96
C GLN A 27 -10.82 -18.91 57.86
N CYS A 28 -9.57 -19.32 57.60
CA CYS A 28 -8.73 -18.71 56.58
C CYS A 28 -7.72 -19.71 56.04
N LEU A 29 -7.25 -19.49 54.86
CA LEU A 29 -6.20 -20.22 54.18
C LEU A 29 -5.06 -19.32 53.78
N GLU A 30 -3.87 -19.89 53.64
CA GLU A 30 -2.72 -19.35 52.98
C GLU A 30 -2.03 -20.44 52.20
N CYS A 31 -1.48 -20.12 51.03
CA CYS A 31 -0.77 -21.08 50.20
C CYS A 31 0.52 -20.46 49.68
N TYR A 32 1.61 -21.21 49.81
CA TYR A 32 2.87 -20.89 49.18
C TYR A 32 3.50 -22.17 48.59
N ASP A 33 3.68 -22.17 47.27
CA ASP A 33 4.13 -23.37 46.57
C ASP A 33 3.23 -24.57 46.88
N ARG A 34 3.76 -25.63 47.39
CA ARG A 34 3.03 -26.85 47.81
C ARG A 34 2.58 -26.87 49.27
N ASN A 35 2.77 -25.79 50.00
CA ASN A 35 2.44 -25.68 51.39
C ASN A 35 1.15 -24.88 51.58
N VAL A 36 0.12 -25.52 52.13
CA VAL A 36 -1.14 -24.88 52.50
C VAL A 36 -1.22 -24.79 54.02
N TYR A 37 -1.53 -23.62 54.52
CA TYR A 37 -1.72 -23.30 55.93
C TYR A 37 -3.20 -23.03 56.19
N ILE A 38 -3.75 -23.69 57.20
CA ILE A 38 -5.15 -23.57 57.60
C ILE A 38 -5.24 -22.89 58.95
N GLY A 39 -5.99 -21.83 59.06
CA GLY A 39 -6.37 -21.21 60.32
C GLY A 39 -7.76 -21.62 60.74
N TYR A 40 -7.88 -22.07 61.96
CA TYR A 40 -9.13 -22.56 62.53
C TYR A 40 -9.74 -21.60 63.55
N ARG A 41 -11.04 -21.81 63.83
CA ARG A 41 -11.81 -21.00 64.77
C ARG A 41 -11.36 -21.22 66.23
N ASP A 42 -10.74 -22.34 66.51
CA ASP A 42 -10.25 -22.70 67.86
C ASP A 42 -8.81 -22.24 68.15
N SER A 43 -8.29 -21.28 67.39
CA SER A 43 -6.93 -20.76 67.47
C SER A 43 -5.85 -21.75 67.00
N THR A 44 -6.20 -22.77 66.27
CA THR A 44 -5.24 -23.77 65.77
C THR A 44 -4.79 -23.33 64.32
N VAL A 45 -3.50 -23.54 64.05
CA VAL A 45 -2.90 -23.45 62.72
C VAL A 45 -2.39 -24.83 62.31
N GLN A 46 -2.77 -25.27 61.11
CA GLN A 46 -2.34 -26.55 60.54
C GLN A 46 -1.63 -26.33 59.21
N HIS A 47 -0.57 -27.10 59.01
CA HIS A 47 0.18 -27.15 57.77
C HIS A 47 -0.21 -28.40 57.00
N LEU A 48 -0.53 -28.28 55.72
CA LEU A 48 -0.72 -29.35 54.74
C LEU A 48 0.32 -29.26 53.63
N ILE A 49 0.73 -30.41 53.13
CA ILE A 49 1.66 -30.50 51.98
C ILE A 49 0.94 -31.14 50.82
N LEU A 50 0.92 -30.42 49.68
CA LEU A 50 0.34 -30.93 48.43
C LEU A 50 1.36 -31.84 47.72
N HIS A 51 0.97 -33.05 47.35
CA HIS A 51 1.80 -33.95 46.56
C HIS A 51 1.54 -33.71 45.07
N SER A 52 2.59 -33.42 44.27
CA SER A 52 2.51 -33.56 42.84
C SER A 52 2.66 -35.02 42.44
N GLY A 53 1.72 -35.57 41.72
CA GLY A 53 1.90 -36.86 41.07
C GLY A 53 3.05 -36.80 40.06
N THR A 54 4.19 -37.34 40.42
CA THR A 54 5.28 -37.62 39.48
C THR A 54 4.90 -38.92 38.79
N ASN A 55 4.41 -38.89 37.60
CA ASN A 55 4.68 -39.82 36.49
C ASN A 55 3.61 -39.67 35.40
N GLY A 56 4.04 -39.62 34.21
CA GLY A 56 3.41 -39.49 32.89
C GLY A 56 2.14 -40.30 32.55
N ASP A 57 1.21 -40.48 33.49
CA ASP A 57 -0.12 -41.02 33.21
C ASP A 57 -1.16 -39.90 33.30
N LEU A 58 -1.80 -39.63 32.18
CA LEU A 58 -2.88 -38.68 31.92
C LEU A 58 -4.21 -39.06 32.64
N SER A 59 -4.18 -39.65 33.79
CA SER A 59 -5.37 -39.85 34.62
C SER A 59 -5.45 -38.76 35.69
N PRO A 60 -6.63 -38.15 35.96
CA PRO A 60 -6.80 -37.18 37.03
C PRO A 60 -6.69 -37.89 38.36
N VAL A 61 -5.45 -38.11 38.82
CA VAL A 61 -5.19 -38.66 40.15
C VAL A 61 -5.51 -37.58 41.15
N GLN A 62 -6.48 -37.84 42.02
CA GLN A 62 -6.82 -37.06 43.19
C GLN A 62 -5.57 -36.79 44.00
N SER A 63 -5.02 -35.60 43.95
CA SER A 63 -3.90 -35.16 44.76
C SER A 63 -4.42 -34.95 46.17
N LYS A 64 -4.29 -35.99 47.03
CA LYS A 64 -4.60 -35.88 48.43
C LYS A 64 -3.49 -35.09 49.13
N ALA A 65 -3.86 -34.04 49.86
CA ALA A 65 -2.95 -33.28 50.70
C ALA A 65 -2.52 -34.14 51.90
N ARG A 66 -1.22 -34.15 52.19
CA ARG A 66 -0.69 -34.82 53.39
C ARG A 66 -0.75 -33.87 54.58
N GLU A 67 -1.31 -34.31 55.70
CA GLU A 67 -1.29 -33.55 56.95
C GLU A 67 0.13 -33.41 57.49
N GLY A 68 0.51 -32.15 57.73
CA GLY A 68 1.76 -31.77 58.35
C GLY A 68 1.60 -31.49 59.84
N ARG A 69 2.32 -30.50 60.36
CA ARG A 69 2.26 -30.05 61.70
C ARG A 69 1.01 -29.25 62.04
N MET A 70 0.56 -29.35 63.31
CA MET A 70 -0.55 -28.57 63.83
C MET A 70 -0.10 -27.90 65.15
N ARG A 71 -0.51 -26.62 65.30
CA ARG A 71 -0.19 -25.88 66.54
C ARG A 71 -1.37 -25.02 66.98
N LYS A 72 -1.65 -25.10 68.30
CA LYS A 72 -2.63 -24.28 68.98
C LYS A 72 -1.95 -23.03 69.56
N LEU A 73 -2.43 -21.84 69.25
CA LEU A 73 -1.84 -20.55 69.62
C LEU A 73 -2.34 -20.05 70.97
N GLY A 74 -3.57 -20.37 71.30
CA GLY A 74 -4.20 -19.95 72.56
C GLY A 74 -5.58 -20.57 72.76
N SER A 75 -6.44 -19.97 73.57
CA SER A 75 -7.79 -20.42 73.83
C SER A 75 -8.86 -19.41 73.38
N GLY A 76 -9.71 -19.83 72.45
CA GLY A 76 -11.00 -19.22 72.23
C GLY A 76 -11.14 -18.20 71.12
N ASN A 77 -10.07 -17.62 70.60
CA ASN A 77 -10.17 -16.60 69.51
C ASN A 77 -9.80 -17.22 68.14
N PRO A 78 -10.59 -16.96 67.09
CA PRO A 78 -10.33 -17.51 65.76
C PRO A 78 -9.04 -16.92 65.13
N VAL A 79 -8.39 -17.74 64.30
CA VAL A 79 -7.35 -17.24 63.39
C VAL A 79 -8.03 -16.42 62.27
N ALA A 80 -7.76 -15.12 62.25
CA ALA A 80 -8.47 -14.23 61.32
C ALA A 80 -7.82 -14.21 59.93
N LYS A 81 -6.49 -14.25 59.86
CA LYS A 81 -5.76 -14.18 58.56
C LYS A 81 -4.36 -14.79 58.71
N LEU A 82 -3.92 -15.41 57.64
CA LEU A 82 -2.57 -15.95 57.45
C LEU A 82 -1.88 -15.28 56.28
N ARG A 83 -0.56 -15.07 56.37
CA ARG A 83 0.27 -14.66 55.20
C ARG A 83 1.66 -15.27 55.35
N ALA A 84 2.09 -15.94 54.33
CA ALA A 84 3.44 -16.52 54.24
C ALA A 84 4.45 -15.47 53.81
N VAL A 85 5.61 -15.44 54.46
CA VAL A 85 6.78 -14.65 54.06
C VAL A 85 7.92 -15.60 53.77
N PRO A 86 7.99 -16.18 52.56
CA PRO A 86 8.93 -17.25 52.22
C PRO A 86 10.38 -16.83 52.34
N LEU A 87 10.68 -15.56 52.06
CA LEU A 87 12.03 -15.00 52.13
C LEU A 87 12.70 -15.26 53.50
N PHE A 88 11.90 -15.29 54.56
CA PHE A 88 12.37 -15.50 55.94
C PHE A 88 11.87 -16.80 56.55
N ASN A 89 11.17 -17.63 55.80
CA ASN A 89 10.46 -18.81 56.32
C ASN A 89 9.47 -18.47 57.47
N HIS A 90 8.84 -17.30 57.40
CA HIS A 90 7.88 -16.82 58.38
C HIS A 90 6.43 -17.01 57.88
N LEU A 91 5.57 -17.48 58.81
CA LEU A 91 4.12 -17.47 58.65
C LEU A 91 3.55 -16.42 59.61
N LEU A 92 3.00 -15.35 59.09
CA LEU A 92 2.37 -14.31 59.90
C LEU A 92 0.92 -14.70 60.15
N VAL A 93 0.54 -14.70 61.44
CA VAL A 93 -0.78 -15.15 61.90
C VAL A 93 -1.43 -14.00 62.63
N LEU A 94 -2.58 -13.56 62.16
CA LEU A 94 -3.45 -12.62 62.86
C LEU A 94 -4.45 -13.42 63.71
N TRP A 95 -4.33 -13.33 64.98
CA TRP A 95 -5.23 -13.92 65.95
C TRP A 95 -5.29 -13.02 67.17
N ASP A 96 -6.38 -13.03 67.93
CA ASP A 96 -6.59 -12.19 69.10
C ASP A 96 -6.10 -10.73 68.94
N ARG A 97 -6.47 -10.12 67.82
CA ARG A 97 -6.07 -8.74 67.42
C ARG A 97 -4.57 -8.50 67.48
N SER A 98 -3.77 -9.53 67.33
CA SER A 98 -2.31 -9.43 67.30
C SER A 98 -1.72 -10.26 66.18
N ILE A 99 -0.60 -9.77 65.61
CA ILE A 99 0.18 -10.53 64.63
C ILE A 99 1.31 -11.25 65.34
N THR A 100 1.37 -12.54 65.10
CA THR A 100 2.47 -13.44 65.64
C THR A 100 3.18 -14.08 64.44
N ALA A 101 4.50 -14.10 64.43
CA ALA A 101 5.29 -14.81 63.43
C ALA A 101 5.56 -16.22 63.87
N LEU A 102 5.25 -17.21 63.05
CA LEU A 102 5.60 -18.59 63.23
C LEU A 102 6.64 -19.03 62.19
N ASN A 103 7.41 -20.01 62.41
CA ASN A 103 8.21 -20.67 61.39
C ASN A 103 7.27 -21.47 60.43
N MET A 104 7.41 -21.32 59.16
CA MET A 104 6.51 -21.96 58.17
C MET A 104 6.47 -23.48 58.27
N PHE A 105 7.58 -24.13 58.59
CA PHE A 105 7.68 -25.61 58.61
C PHE A 105 7.46 -26.22 59.98
N SER A 106 8.00 -25.60 61.06
CA SER A 106 7.84 -26.07 62.38
C SER A 106 6.57 -25.59 63.11
N LEU A 107 5.96 -24.52 62.65
CA LEU A 107 4.87 -23.74 63.25
C LEU A 107 5.26 -23.21 64.63
N GLU A 108 6.54 -23.13 64.99
CA GLU A 108 7.00 -22.60 66.27
C GLU A 108 7.05 -21.08 66.24
N PRO A 109 6.63 -20.39 67.33
CA PRO A 109 6.71 -18.95 67.38
C PRO A 109 8.17 -18.48 67.35
N ILE A 110 8.41 -17.45 66.57
CA ILE A 110 9.72 -16.82 66.42
C ILE A 110 9.91 -15.89 67.63
N SER A 111 10.71 -16.27 68.59
CA SER A 111 10.89 -15.54 69.85
C SER A 111 11.56 -14.18 69.70
N THR A 112 12.31 -13.97 68.60
CA THR A 112 12.99 -12.71 68.30
C THR A 112 12.02 -11.62 67.90
N LEU A 113 10.89 -12.00 67.29
CA LEU A 113 9.88 -11.07 66.80
C LEU A 113 8.79 -10.80 67.85
N LYS A 114 8.69 -9.55 68.30
CA LYS A 114 7.66 -9.17 69.29
C LYS A 114 6.31 -9.13 68.59
N LYS A 115 5.24 -9.56 69.28
CA LYS A 115 3.86 -9.49 68.77
C LYS A 115 3.46 -8.07 68.52
N ILE A 116 2.85 -7.81 67.33
CA ILE A 116 2.22 -6.52 67.02
C ILE A 116 0.79 -6.56 67.55
N GLN A 117 0.43 -5.70 68.49
CA GLN A 117 -0.85 -5.72 69.20
C GLN A 117 -1.81 -4.68 68.58
N HIS A 118 -3.10 -4.88 68.78
CA HIS A 118 -4.19 -4.01 68.39
C HIS A 118 -4.34 -3.88 66.86
N VAL A 119 -4.11 -4.96 66.13
CA VAL A 119 -4.27 -5.05 64.67
C VAL A 119 -5.65 -5.63 64.34
N SER A 120 -6.38 -4.96 63.44
CA SER A 120 -7.65 -5.46 62.91
C SER A 120 -7.46 -6.16 61.57
N LEU A 121 -6.67 -5.59 60.69
CA LEU A 121 -6.40 -6.10 59.36
C LEU A 121 -4.90 -5.98 59.04
N PHE A 122 -4.39 -6.87 58.22
CA PHE A 122 -3.06 -6.72 57.65
C PHE A 122 -2.97 -7.31 56.24
N GLU A 123 -2.03 -6.80 55.45
CA GLU A 123 -1.69 -7.33 54.11
C GLU A 123 -0.20 -7.14 53.85
N LEU A 124 0.37 -7.99 53.01
CA LEU A 124 1.75 -7.85 52.54
C LEU A 124 1.80 -7.04 51.25
N CYS A 125 2.82 -6.22 51.09
CA CYS A 125 3.09 -5.50 49.88
C CYS A 125 3.90 -6.40 48.93
N ASN A 126 3.47 -6.48 47.68
CA ASN A 126 4.12 -7.30 46.63
C ASN A 126 5.40 -6.66 46.06
N SER A 127 5.65 -5.39 46.35
CA SER A 127 6.88 -4.67 45.97
C SER A 127 7.45 -3.92 47.16
N SER A 128 8.77 -3.89 47.30
CA SER A 128 9.42 -3.13 48.35
C SER A 128 9.31 -1.63 48.05
N LEU A 129 8.64 -0.90 48.95
CA LEU A 129 8.60 0.59 48.96
C LEU A 129 9.91 1.21 49.42
N THR A 130 10.74 0.43 50.09
CA THR A 130 12.05 0.81 50.61
C THR A 130 13.15 0.18 49.75
N ALA A 131 14.19 0.93 49.46
CA ALA A 131 15.35 0.46 48.70
C ALA A 131 16.19 -0.63 49.45
N GLN A 132 15.70 -1.14 50.57
CA GLN A 132 16.36 -2.19 51.36
C GLN A 132 15.97 -3.57 50.81
N ALA A 133 16.90 -4.25 50.17
CA ALA A 133 16.70 -5.53 49.50
C ALA A 133 16.39 -6.71 50.43
N GLU A 134 16.34 -6.53 51.73
CA GLU A 134 16.22 -7.60 52.72
C GLU A 134 14.97 -7.51 53.62
N CYS A 135 13.97 -6.74 53.29
CA CYS A 135 12.73 -6.64 54.04
C CYS A 135 11.48 -6.76 53.18
N VAL A 136 10.43 -7.36 53.73
CA VAL A 136 9.09 -7.38 53.14
C VAL A 136 8.23 -6.35 53.88
N GLU A 137 7.51 -5.55 53.16
CA GLU A 137 6.64 -4.56 53.75
C GLU A 137 5.25 -5.13 54.04
N MET A 138 4.70 -4.73 55.17
CA MET A 138 3.39 -5.13 55.66
C MET A 138 2.57 -3.91 56.08
N VAL A 139 1.40 -3.80 55.55
CA VAL A 139 0.41 -2.80 55.97
C VAL A 139 -0.46 -3.37 57.06
N THR A 140 -0.62 -2.63 58.15
CA THR A 140 -1.53 -2.99 59.26
C THR A 140 -2.49 -1.88 59.59
N SER A 141 -3.74 -2.21 59.92
CA SER A 141 -4.69 -1.23 60.47
C SER A 141 -4.77 -1.41 62.00
N SER A 142 -4.74 -0.29 62.71
CA SER A 142 -4.83 -0.29 64.16
C SER A 142 -6.27 -0.05 64.64
N SER A 143 -6.87 -1.00 65.31
CA SER A 143 -8.22 -0.90 65.89
C SER A 143 -8.34 0.13 67.03
N ARG A 144 -7.24 0.67 67.53
CA ARG A 144 -7.23 1.55 68.72
C ARG A 144 -6.90 3.01 68.35
N ARG A 145 -6.17 3.27 67.26
CA ARG A 145 -5.62 4.60 66.95
C ARG A 145 -6.09 5.22 65.64
N LYS A 146 -6.94 4.54 64.89
CA LYS A 146 -7.37 4.99 63.56
C LYS A 146 -6.22 5.37 62.65
N VAL A 147 -5.23 4.50 62.57
CA VAL A 147 -4.00 4.70 61.83
C VAL A 147 -3.69 3.43 61.06
N ILE A 148 -3.27 3.59 59.84
CA ILE A 148 -2.67 2.53 59.04
C ILE A 148 -1.15 2.64 59.19
N ARG A 149 -0.49 1.53 59.51
CA ARG A 149 0.97 1.44 59.69
C ARG A 149 1.61 0.58 58.63
N ILE A 150 2.71 1.05 58.12
CA ILE A 150 3.55 0.28 57.23
C ILE A 150 4.75 -0.21 58.07
N HIS A 151 4.92 -1.51 58.09
CA HIS A 151 6.01 -2.16 58.78
C HIS A 151 6.99 -2.76 57.78
N ALA A 152 8.28 -2.57 57.98
CA ALA A 152 9.33 -3.38 57.37
C ALA A 152 9.53 -4.65 58.19
N VAL A 153 9.24 -5.79 57.61
CA VAL A 153 9.39 -7.13 58.21
C VAL A 153 10.74 -7.69 57.80
N GLY A 154 11.61 -7.87 58.76
CA GLY A 154 12.91 -8.52 58.58
C GLY A 154 13.00 -9.86 59.33
N VAL A 155 14.16 -10.49 59.27
CA VAL A 155 14.42 -11.84 59.90
C VAL A 155 14.23 -11.83 61.42
N ALA A 156 14.70 -10.80 62.12
CA ALA A 156 14.76 -10.77 63.61
C ALA A 156 13.99 -9.58 64.22
N LYS A 157 13.54 -8.62 63.40
CA LYS A 157 12.81 -7.44 63.85
C LYS A 157 11.85 -6.93 62.81
N TRP A 158 10.83 -6.24 63.26
CA TRP A 158 9.99 -5.38 62.43
C TRP A 158 9.98 -3.96 62.91
N GLU A 159 10.00 -3.04 62.01
CA GLU A 159 10.07 -1.58 62.25
C GLU A 159 8.91 -0.89 61.57
N VAL A 160 8.35 0.11 62.24
CA VAL A 160 7.34 0.98 61.62
C VAL A 160 8.05 1.97 60.70
N VAL A 161 7.80 1.89 59.43
CA VAL A 161 8.39 2.76 58.42
C VAL A 161 7.56 4.06 58.28
N LYS A 162 6.22 3.90 58.27
CA LYS A 162 5.29 5.00 58.03
C LYS A 162 4.01 4.80 58.80
N GLU A 163 3.41 5.88 59.25
CA GLU A 163 2.06 5.91 59.81
C GLU A 163 1.19 6.89 58.99
N VAL A 164 0.04 6.40 58.51
CA VAL A 164 -0.94 7.17 57.76
C VAL A 164 -2.19 7.31 58.63
N PRO A 165 -2.61 8.54 59.03
CA PRO A 165 -3.81 8.77 59.80
C PRO A 165 -5.06 8.47 58.96
N PHE A 166 -6.04 7.75 59.60
CA PHE A 166 -7.27 7.40 58.91
C PHE A 166 -8.48 7.84 59.76
N PHE A 167 -9.49 8.39 59.14
CA PHE A 167 -10.61 8.98 59.88
C PHE A 167 -11.64 7.95 60.36
N GLN A 168 -11.71 6.80 59.65
CA GLN A 168 -12.63 5.70 59.94
C GLN A 168 -11.89 4.37 60.11
N ASP A 169 -12.52 3.40 60.82
CA ASP A 169 -11.94 2.05 60.93
C ASP A 169 -12.04 1.27 59.60
N PRO A 170 -10.95 0.77 59.05
CA PRO A 170 -10.97 -0.07 57.85
C PRO A 170 -11.68 -1.41 58.09
N VAL A 171 -12.56 -1.79 57.16
CA VAL A 171 -13.28 -3.08 57.16
C VAL A 171 -12.59 -4.10 56.27
N ALA A 172 -12.04 -3.68 55.15
CA ALA A 172 -11.23 -4.48 54.24
C ALA A 172 -10.11 -3.64 53.62
N LEU A 173 -9.02 -4.30 53.28
CA LEU A 173 -7.89 -3.63 52.61
C LEU A 173 -7.21 -4.59 51.62
N ALA A 174 -6.72 -4.05 50.51
CA ALA A 174 -5.81 -4.71 49.57
C ALA A 174 -4.69 -3.75 49.17
N VAL A 175 -3.54 -4.32 48.89
CA VAL A 175 -2.34 -3.60 48.52
C VAL A 175 -1.84 -4.12 47.18
N ASP A 176 -1.43 -3.20 46.30
CA ASP A 176 -0.75 -3.52 45.06
C ASP A 176 0.29 -2.44 44.75
N GLY A 177 1.55 -2.82 44.76
CA GLY A 177 2.64 -1.87 44.64
C GLY A 177 2.59 -0.75 45.66
N THR A 178 2.51 0.49 45.25
CA THR A 178 2.39 1.67 46.11
C THR A 178 0.96 2.05 46.43
N SER A 179 -0.01 1.38 45.79
CA SER A 179 -1.43 1.67 45.93
C SER A 179 -2.07 0.82 47.02
N LEU A 180 -2.84 1.44 47.86
CA LEU A 180 -3.60 0.81 48.95
C LEU A 180 -5.08 1.13 48.76
N CYS A 181 -5.88 0.12 48.54
CA CYS A 181 -7.35 0.30 48.51
C CYS A 181 -7.93 -0.13 49.85
N VAL A 182 -8.69 0.74 50.47
CA VAL A 182 -9.28 0.56 51.80
C VAL A 182 -10.80 0.74 51.71
N ALA A 183 -11.52 -0.22 52.20
CA ALA A 183 -12.94 -0.07 52.46
C ALA A 183 -13.18 0.34 53.94
N THR A 184 -13.90 1.45 54.15
CA THR A 184 -14.40 1.89 55.42
C THR A 184 -15.83 1.37 55.64
N CYS A 185 -16.53 1.81 56.69
CA CYS A 185 -17.89 1.37 56.95
C CYS A 185 -18.93 1.87 55.88
N ASP A 186 -18.59 2.92 55.11
CA ASP A 186 -19.54 3.60 54.20
C ASP A 186 -19.01 3.82 52.80
N ARG A 187 -17.71 3.75 52.58
CA ARG A 187 -17.11 4.08 51.25
C ARG A 187 -15.79 3.36 51.00
N TYR A 188 -15.34 3.39 49.77
CA TYR A 188 -14.00 2.99 49.35
C TYR A 188 -13.06 4.18 49.22
N LEU A 189 -11.83 3.99 49.64
CA LEU A 189 -10.74 5.00 49.53
C LEU A 189 -9.56 4.37 48.81
N LEU A 190 -8.95 5.11 47.93
CA LEU A 190 -7.71 4.72 47.28
C LEU A 190 -6.61 5.66 47.80
N CYS A 191 -5.59 5.04 48.43
CA CYS A 191 -4.47 5.76 49.02
C CYS A 191 -3.20 5.42 48.26
N ASP A 192 -2.39 6.42 47.99
CA ASP A 192 -1.01 6.20 47.51
C ASP A 192 -0.08 6.30 48.72
N ILE A 193 0.58 5.22 48.99
CA ILE A 193 1.49 5.09 50.15
C ILE A 193 2.68 6.08 50.04
N GLN A 194 3.12 6.41 48.83
CA GLN A 194 4.28 7.31 48.65
C GLN A 194 3.91 8.77 48.78
N SER A 195 2.87 9.21 48.11
CA SER A 195 2.47 10.62 48.00
C SER A 195 1.53 11.09 49.12
N ASP A 196 1.08 10.20 50.01
CA ASP A 196 0.07 10.46 51.06
C ASP A 196 -1.25 11.01 50.52
N SER A 197 -1.53 10.77 49.22
CA SER A 197 -2.78 11.18 48.59
C SER A 197 -3.88 10.16 48.89
N ASN A 198 -5.03 10.64 49.30
CA ASN A 198 -6.22 9.82 49.49
C ASN A 198 -7.32 10.30 48.56
N GLU A 199 -7.83 9.43 47.73
CA GLU A 199 -8.94 9.68 46.84
C GLU A 199 -10.19 8.92 47.29
N GLU A 200 -11.29 9.62 47.44
CA GLU A 200 -12.59 9.01 47.74
C GLU A 200 -13.21 8.47 46.45
N LEU A 201 -13.53 7.18 46.45
CA LEU A 201 -14.16 6.56 45.30
C LEU A 201 -15.68 6.68 45.34
N PHE A 202 -16.35 5.61 45.72
CA PHE A 202 -17.83 5.60 45.79
C PHE A 202 -18.32 4.99 47.11
N PRO A 203 -19.55 5.33 47.54
CA PRO A 203 -20.09 4.80 48.76
C PRO A 203 -20.54 3.35 48.59
N HIS A 204 -20.55 2.59 49.70
CA HIS A 204 -21.13 1.24 49.76
C HIS A 204 -22.02 1.09 50.99
N THR A 205 -22.97 0.16 50.97
CA THR A 205 -23.89 -0.10 52.07
C THR A 205 -23.46 -1.39 52.81
N HIS A 206 -22.73 -1.25 53.86
CA HIS A 206 -22.18 -2.36 54.67
C HIS A 206 -23.26 -3.32 55.26
N ASN A 207 -24.46 -2.82 55.46
CA ASN A 207 -25.51 -3.63 56.13
C ASN A 207 -26.23 -4.62 55.20
N ARG A 208 -25.98 -4.62 53.91
CA ARG A 208 -26.66 -5.46 52.89
C ARG A 208 -25.74 -6.25 51.97
N GLN A 209 -24.48 -5.92 51.92
CA GLN A 209 -23.53 -6.55 51.00
C GLN A 209 -22.20 -6.80 51.69
N HIS A 210 -21.57 -7.96 51.41
CA HIS A 210 -20.20 -8.20 51.79
C HIS A 210 -19.28 -7.22 51.04
N VAL A 211 -18.34 -6.65 51.78
CA VAL A 211 -17.33 -5.73 51.20
C VAL A 211 -16.23 -6.58 50.56
N VAL A 212 -16.07 -6.38 49.23
CA VAL A 212 -15.02 -7.06 48.44
C VAL A 212 -13.99 -6.00 48.01
N VAL A 213 -12.73 -6.27 48.36
CA VAL A 213 -11.57 -5.50 47.91
C VAL A 213 -10.50 -6.50 47.51
N THR A 214 -10.23 -6.60 46.21
CA THR A 214 -9.28 -7.58 45.66
C THR A 214 -8.32 -6.89 44.71
N SER A 215 -7.03 -7.10 44.88
CA SER A 215 -6.03 -6.68 43.89
C SER A 215 -6.12 -7.54 42.64
N VAL A 216 -6.11 -6.86 41.47
CA VAL A 216 -6.10 -7.49 40.14
C VAL A 216 -4.70 -7.56 39.57
N GLY A 217 -3.81 -6.69 40.07
CA GLY A 217 -2.46 -6.49 39.56
C GLY A 217 -2.27 -5.15 38.91
N ASN A 218 -1.02 -4.73 38.74
CA ASN A 218 -0.67 -3.46 38.07
C ASN A 218 -1.33 -2.19 38.68
N GLY A 219 -1.61 -2.20 39.98
CA GLY A 219 -2.26 -1.10 40.69
C GLY A 219 -3.78 -1.01 40.48
N GLU A 220 -4.37 -2.05 39.90
CA GLU A 220 -5.82 -2.16 39.68
C GLU A 220 -6.46 -2.98 40.78
N PHE A 221 -7.64 -2.51 41.23
CA PHE A 221 -8.42 -3.19 42.26
C PHE A 221 -9.85 -3.46 41.77
N LEU A 222 -10.38 -4.60 42.17
CA LEU A 222 -11.78 -4.98 41.96
C LEU A 222 -12.57 -4.77 43.25
N LEU A 223 -13.63 -3.97 43.16
CA LEU A 223 -14.49 -3.57 44.28
C LEU A 223 -15.94 -3.94 44.02
N ASN A 224 -16.66 -4.22 45.11
CA ASN A 224 -18.13 -4.35 45.00
C ASN A 224 -18.77 -2.95 44.94
N GLY A 225 -19.27 -2.57 43.78
CA GLY A 225 -19.91 -1.29 43.49
C GLY A 225 -21.41 -1.30 43.76
N PRO A 226 -22.12 -0.20 43.43
CA PRO A 226 -23.55 -0.10 43.55
C PRO A 226 -24.25 -1.09 42.59
N GLU A 227 -25.48 -1.50 42.92
CA GLU A 227 -26.34 -2.35 42.08
C GLU A 227 -25.72 -3.69 41.64
N SER A 228 -24.86 -4.28 42.47
CA SER A 228 -24.20 -5.57 42.18
C SER A 228 -23.25 -5.53 40.99
N LEU A 229 -22.48 -4.46 40.86
CA LEU A 229 -21.46 -4.31 39.87
C LEU A 229 -20.07 -4.50 40.50
N GLY A 230 -19.24 -5.31 39.86
CA GLY A 230 -17.80 -5.35 40.12
C GLY A 230 -17.11 -4.20 39.41
N MET A 231 -16.64 -3.20 40.17
CA MET A 231 -15.99 -2.00 39.63
C MET A 231 -14.48 -2.14 39.66
N PHE A 232 -13.84 -1.84 38.53
CA PHE A 232 -12.38 -1.77 38.47
C PHE A 232 -11.92 -0.34 38.73
N VAL A 233 -10.95 -0.19 39.62
CA VAL A 233 -10.39 1.11 40.00
C VAL A 233 -8.87 1.06 40.05
N MET A 234 -8.23 2.17 39.70
CA MET A 234 -6.80 2.36 39.76
C MET A 234 -6.45 3.75 40.29
N LYS A 235 -5.17 4.05 40.51
CA LYS A 235 -4.67 5.31 41.04
C LYS A 235 -5.18 6.55 40.32
N THR A 236 -5.56 6.44 39.04
CA THR A 236 -6.12 7.53 38.21
C THR A 236 -7.63 7.67 38.32
N GLY A 237 -8.30 6.91 39.21
CA GLY A 237 -9.73 6.88 39.37
C GLY A 237 -10.38 5.60 38.86
N ILE A 238 -11.64 5.70 38.37
CA ILE A 238 -12.34 4.54 37.79
C ILE A 238 -11.66 4.13 36.50
N CYS A 239 -11.35 2.84 36.39
CA CYS A 239 -10.74 2.28 35.20
C CYS A 239 -11.67 2.38 33.98
N GLN A 240 -11.10 2.48 32.78
CA GLN A 240 -11.86 2.43 31.52
C GLN A 240 -12.44 1.03 31.22
N ARG A 241 -12.03 0.01 31.97
CA ARG A 241 -12.56 -1.34 31.84
C ARG A 241 -14.03 -1.38 32.20
N PRO A 242 -14.87 -2.04 31.40
CA PRO A 242 -16.29 -2.17 31.70
C PRO A 242 -16.51 -2.87 33.05
N PRO A 243 -17.56 -2.47 33.84
CA PRO A 243 -17.87 -3.12 35.10
C PRO A 243 -18.35 -4.55 34.87
N LEU A 244 -18.03 -5.42 35.83
CA LEU A 244 -18.46 -6.81 35.83
C LEU A 244 -19.87 -6.94 36.43
N GLN A 245 -20.80 -7.50 35.67
CA GLN A 245 -22.10 -7.83 36.20
C GLN A 245 -22.04 -9.13 37.00
N TRP A 246 -22.16 -9.04 38.33
CA TRP A 246 -22.12 -10.21 39.21
C TRP A 246 -23.34 -10.27 40.11
N PRO A 247 -23.65 -11.41 40.76
CA PRO A 247 -24.77 -11.56 41.64
C PRO A 247 -24.69 -10.68 42.90
N GLN A 248 -25.85 -10.42 43.54
CA GLN A 248 -25.92 -9.53 44.69
C GLN A 248 -25.19 -10.06 45.94
N GLU A 249 -25.12 -11.38 46.14
CA GLU A 249 -24.54 -12.01 47.32
C GLU A 249 -23.11 -12.54 47.08
N VAL A 250 -22.18 -11.68 46.68
CA VAL A 250 -20.80 -12.07 46.57
C VAL A 250 -20.12 -12.03 47.93
N LEU A 251 -19.63 -13.18 48.42
CA LEU A 251 -18.90 -13.32 49.67
C LEU A 251 -17.46 -12.92 49.54
N ALA A 252 -16.83 -13.30 48.45
CA ALA A 252 -15.43 -13.01 48.13
C ALA A 252 -15.21 -13.07 46.63
N ALA A 253 -14.19 -12.37 46.17
CA ALA A 253 -13.73 -12.43 44.77
C ALA A 253 -12.23 -12.76 44.74
N GLY A 254 -11.81 -13.54 43.77
CA GLY A 254 -10.41 -13.90 43.50
C GLY A 254 -10.07 -13.71 42.04
N VAL A 255 -8.82 -13.51 41.78
CA VAL A 255 -8.29 -13.29 40.41
C VAL A 255 -7.31 -14.41 40.10
N CYS A 256 -7.54 -15.06 38.96
CA CYS A 256 -6.61 -15.98 38.32
C CYS A 256 -6.65 -15.70 36.85
N PHE A 257 -5.71 -14.88 36.38
CA PHE A 257 -5.71 -14.37 34.99
C PHE A 257 -5.84 -15.52 33.99
N PRO A 258 -6.71 -15.41 32.96
CA PRO A 258 -7.52 -14.26 32.56
C PRO A 258 -8.94 -14.20 33.15
N TYR A 259 -9.16 -14.83 34.30
CA TYR A 259 -10.48 -14.98 34.92
C TYR A 259 -10.60 -14.33 36.29
N ILE A 260 -11.82 -13.94 36.62
CA ILE A 260 -12.28 -13.52 37.93
C ILE A 260 -13.28 -14.56 38.44
N LEU A 261 -13.09 -14.96 39.66
CA LEU A 261 -13.95 -15.94 40.35
C LEU A 261 -14.70 -15.21 41.46
N THR A 262 -16.01 -15.32 41.45
CA THR A 262 -16.85 -14.75 42.50
C THR A 262 -17.52 -15.88 43.31
N LEU A 263 -17.34 -15.82 44.61
CA LEU A 263 -17.87 -16.81 45.53
C LEU A 263 -19.22 -16.35 46.06
N GLN A 264 -20.21 -17.22 45.97
CA GLN A 264 -21.56 -17.10 46.56
C GLN A 264 -21.78 -18.25 47.58
N PRO A 265 -22.84 -18.21 48.41
CA PRO A 265 -23.07 -19.25 49.43
C PRO A 265 -23.19 -20.70 48.88
N GLN A 266 -23.63 -20.84 47.62
CA GLN A 266 -23.88 -22.17 47.03
C GLN A 266 -23.12 -22.45 45.75
N VAL A 267 -22.63 -21.40 45.10
CA VAL A 267 -22.00 -21.47 43.76
C VAL A 267 -20.79 -20.58 43.69
N LEU A 268 -19.87 -20.94 42.82
CA LEU A 268 -18.79 -20.09 42.38
C LEU A 268 -18.95 -19.83 40.91
N SER A 269 -18.94 -18.56 40.54
CA SER A 269 -19.08 -18.10 39.14
C SER A 269 -17.75 -17.59 38.61
N VAL A 270 -17.41 -17.99 37.41
CA VAL A 270 -16.18 -17.62 36.68
C VAL A 270 -16.53 -16.66 35.58
N TYR A 271 -15.86 -15.53 35.56
CA TYR A 271 -16.00 -14.48 34.55
C TYR A 271 -14.68 -14.23 33.85
N SER A 272 -14.73 -13.92 32.56
CA SER A 272 -13.51 -13.51 31.84
C SER A 272 -13.21 -12.03 32.10
N MET A 273 -11.97 -11.70 32.31
CA MET A 273 -11.48 -10.31 32.42
C MET A 273 -11.43 -9.61 31.06
N LEU A 274 -11.46 -10.36 29.96
CA LEU A 274 -11.26 -9.85 28.61
C LEU A 274 -12.58 -9.33 28.00
N ASP A 275 -13.67 -10.11 28.17
CA ASP A 275 -15.00 -9.78 27.63
C ASP A 275 -16.06 -9.54 28.72
N GLN A 276 -15.71 -9.67 30.01
CA GLN A 276 -16.61 -9.53 31.17
C GLN A 276 -17.78 -10.52 31.17
N GLN A 277 -17.74 -11.54 30.32
CA GLN A 277 -18.82 -12.52 30.23
C GLN A 277 -18.65 -13.65 31.24
N HIS A 278 -19.81 -14.19 31.68
CA HIS A 278 -19.84 -15.40 32.51
C HIS A 278 -19.43 -16.61 31.67
N LYS A 279 -18.44 -17.38 32.15
CA LYS A 279 -17.88 -18.53 31.43
C LYS A 279 -18.23 -19.88 32.05
N GLN A 280 -18.23 -19.98 33.39
CA GLN A 280 -18.46 -21.24 34.08
C GLN A 280 -19.12 -21.02 35.42
N THR A 281 -19.98 -21.96 35.85
CA THR A 281 -20.51 -22.05 37.20
C THR A 281 -20.08 -23.36 37.83
N VAL A 282 -19.56 -23.29 39.05
CA VAL A 282 -19.15 -24.46 39.85
C VAL A 282 -20.02 -24.53 41.09
N SER A 283 -20.72 -25.63 41.31
CA SER A 283 -21.57 -25.82 42.50
C SER A 283 -20.71 -26.18 43.74
N LEU A 284 -20.73 -25.31 44.73
CA LEU A 284 -19.97 -25.43 46.01
C LEU A 284 -20.85 -24.97 47.16
N SER A 285 -21.50 -25.91 47.81
CA SER A 285 -22.38 -25.58 48.93
C SER A 285 -21.58 -25.34 50.21
N GLY A 286 -21.92 -24.27 50.95
CA GLY A 286 -21.33 -23.93 52.25
C GLY A 286 -19.93 -23.34 52.17
N ALA A 287 -19.50 -22.85 51.01
CA ALA A 287 -18.23 -22.18 50.83
C ALA A 287 -18.17 -20.86 51.62
N LYS A 288 -17.08 -20.58 52.31
CA LYS A 288 -16.88 -19.44 53.21
C LYS A 288 -15.88 -18.43 52.68
N GLY A 289 -14.93 -18.88 51.90
CA GLY A 289 -13.92 -17.98 51.32
C GLY A 289 -13.10 -18.69 50.28
N LEU A 290 -12.31 -17.86 49.57
CA LEU A 290 -11.40 -18.32 48.55
C LEU A 290 -10.02 -17.68 48.71
N LEU A 291 -9.02 -18.31 48.14
CA LEU A 291 -7.66 -17.83 48.07
C LEU A 291 -7.13 -18.03 46.65
N SER A 292 -6.73 -16.94 45.98
CA SER A 292 -6.06 -17.01 44.68
C SER A 292 -4.62 -17.54 44.84
N THR A 293 -4.25 -18.45 43.96
CA THR A 293 -2.89 -18.99 43.81
C THR A 293 -2.42 -18.76 42.36
N PRO A 294 -1.13 -18.87 42.07
CA PRO A 294 -0.65 -18.69 40.69
C PRO A 294 -1.33 -19.61 39.66
N ASP A 295 -1.62 -20.86 40.05
CA ASP A 295 -2.13 -21.90 39.15
C ASP A 295 -3.64 -22.15 39.29
N GLY A 296 -4.34 -21.34 40.09
CA GLY A 296 -5.78 -21.52 40.31
C GLY A 296 -6.32 -20.80 41.52
N VAL A 297 -7.35 -21.41 42.14
CA VAL A 297 -8.00 -20.86 43.32
C VAL A 297 -8.32 -21.99 44.32
N LEU A 298 -8.00 -21.79 45.60
CA LEU A 298 -8.42 -22.67 46.71
C LEU A 298 -9.74 -22.10 47.27
N VAL A 299 -10.73 -22.94 47.40
CA VAL A 299 -12.02 -22.60 48.04
C VAL A 299 -12.21 -23.48 49.27
N PHE A 300 -12.66 -22.90 50.40
CA PHE A 300 -12.88 -23.63 51.62
C PHE A 300 -14.28 -23.48 52.17
N THR A 301 -14.77 -24.54 52.73
CA THR A 301 -15.97 -24.62 53.54
C THR A 301 -15.63 -24.64 55.02
N GLU A 302 -16.52 -25.06 55.88
CA GLU A 302 -16.21 -25.29 57.29
C GLU A 302 -15.22 -26.41 57.50
N ARG A 303 -15.21 -27.42 56.61
CA ARG A 303 -14.41 -28.64 56.77
C ARG A 303 -13.57 -29.03 55.56
N ASP A 304 -14.02 -28.62 54.38
CA ASP A 304 -13.45 -29.07 53.13
C ASP A 304 -12.62 -27.96 52.48
N ILE A 305 -11.62 -28.39 51.73
CA ILE A 305 -10.84 -27.53 50.85
C ILE A 305 -10.91 -28.13 49.45
N PHE A 306 -11.32 -27.29 48.48
CA PHE A 306 -11.37 -27.63 47.07
C PHE A 306 -10.31 -26.80 46.30
N SER A 307 -9.65 -27.44 45.35
CA SER A 307 -8.80 -26.73 44.38
C SER A 307 -9.53 -26.62 43.07
N LEU A 308 -9.52 -25.43 42.56
CA LEU A 308 -9.93 -25.07 41.18
C LEU A 308 -8.68 -24.78 40.38
N CYS A 309 -8.22 -25.77 39.63
CA CYS A 309 -7.04 -25.63 38.76
C CYS A 309 -7.45 -25.08 37.43
N LEU A 310 -6.71 -24.06 36.97
CA LEU A 310 -6.91 -23.49 35.64
C LEU A 310 -6.61 -24.58 34.61
N VAL A 311 -7.53 -24.81 33.69
CA VAL A 311 -7.30 -25.66 32.50
C VAL A 311 -6.22 -25.04 31.63
N PRO A 312 -5.25 -25.80 31.09
CA PRO A 312 -4.27 -25.23 30.17
C PRO A 312 -4.93 -24.45 29.05
N LEU A 313 -4.36 -23.30 28.71
CA LEU A 313 -4.96 -22.38 27.73
C LEU A 313 -5.14 -23.01 26.37
N GLU A 314 -4.23 -23.88 25.96
CA GLU A 314 -4.30 -24.63 24.73
C GLU A 314 -5.56 -25.49 24.63
N GLU A 315 -5.88 -26.20 25.70
CA GLU A 315 -7.08 -27.05 25.81
C GLU A 315 -8.36 -26.19 25.82
N GLN A 316 -8.32 -25.04 26.49
CA GLN A 316 -9.45 -24.11 26.52
C GLN A 316 -9.73 -23.55 25.12
N ILE A 317 -8.69 -23.14 24.38
CA ILE A 317 -8.79 -22.61 23.03
C ILE A 317 -9.30 -23.69 22.09
N GLN A 318 -8.75 -24.89 22.14
CA GLN A 318 -9.23 -26.01 21.34
C GLN A 318 -10.70 -26.34 21.61
N ALA A 319 -11.12 -26.30 22.87
CA ALA A 319 -12.52 -26.51 23.24
C ALA A 319 -13.45 -25.38 22.69
N LEU A 320 -12.99 -24.13 22.72
CA LEU A 320 -13.74 -22.99 22.15
C LEU A 320 -13.87 -23.09 20.64
N VAL A 321 -12.79 -23.38 19.93
CA VAL A 321 -12.79 -23.61 18.49
C VAL A 321 -13.68 -24.80 18.11
N GLY A 322 -13.59 -25.91 18.85
CA GLY A 322 -14.45 -27.09 18.65
C GLY A 322 -15.95 -26.82 18.86
N HIS A 323 -16.31 -25.73 19.55
CA HIS A 323 -17.70 -25.29 19.76
C HIS A 323 -18.08 -24.10 18.86
N GLU A 324 -17.30 -23.79 17.83
CA GLU A 324 -17.52 -22.65 16.90
C GLU A 324 -17.53 -21.26 17.58
N ARG A 325 -16.95 -21.15 18.81
CA ARG A 325 -16.83 -19.89 19.57
C ARG A 325 -15.48 -19.23 19.30
N VAL A 326 -15.25 -18.90 18.04
CA VAL A 326 -13.93 -18.52 17.54
C VAL A 326 -13.49 -17.14 18.01
N GLU A 327 -14.42 -16.17 18.07
CA GLU A 327 -14.11 -14.83 18.57
C GLU A 327 -13.59 -14.85 20.01
N GLU A 328 -14.18 -15.70 20.84
CA GLU A 328 -13.74 -15.86 22.23
C GLU A 328 -12.37 -16.53 22.31
N ALA A 329 -12.09 -17.48 21.42
CA ALA A 329 -10.77 -18.13 21.34
C ALA A 329 -9.69 -17.12 20.91
N LEU A 330 -9.95 -16.28 19.92
CA LEU A 330 -9.03 -15.24 19.50
C LEU A 330 -8.82 -14.19 20.58
N LEU A 331 -9.89 -13.73 21.23
CA LEU A 331 -9.81 -12.77 22.31
C LEU A 331 -9.01 -13.33 23.51
N LEU A 332 -9.19 -14.60 23.84
CA LEU A 332 -8.44 -15.27 24.89
C LEU A 332 -6.95 -15.37 24.53
N LEU A 333 -6.64 -15.69 23.28
CA LEU A 333 -5.28 -15.80 22.80
C LEU A 333 -4.55 -14.45 22.83
N ASP A 334 -5.17 -13.39 22.32
CA ASP A 334 -4.63 -12.02 22.30
C ASP A 334 -4.39 -11.49 23.73
N GLY A 335 -5.36 -11.69 24.61
CA GLY A 335 -5.27 -11.28 26.02
C GLY A 335 -4.13 -11.97 26.76
N VAL A 336 -3.85 -13.23 26.47
CA VAL A 336 -2.76 -13.99 27.10
C VAL A 336 -1.40 -13.61 26.51
N GLN A 337 -1.32 -13.40 25.20
CA GLN A 337 -0.09 -13.01 24.53
C GLN A 337 0.50 -11.70 25.08
N SER A 338 -0.35 -10.74 25.44
CA SER A 338 0.07 -9.48 26.03
C SER A 338 0.70 -9.64 27.43
N HIS A 339 0.42 -10.73 28.12
CA HIS A 339 0.93 -11.00 29.48
C HIS A 339 2.09 -12.01 29.52
N HIS A 340 2.17 -12.91 28.56
CA HIS A 340 3.20 -13.94 28.47
C HIS A 340 3.70 -14.15 27.04
N PRO A 341 4.59 -13.29 26.52
CA PRO A 341 5.13 -13.42 25.16
C PRO A 341 6.14 -14.59 25.11
N LEU A 342 5.72 -15.73 24.60
CA LEU A 342 6.57 -16.90 24.31
C LEU A 342 6.54 -17.19 22.81
N ASP A 343 7.68 -17.54 22.22
CA ASP A 343 7.77 -17.84 20.79
C ASP A 343 6.89 -19.03 20.36
N SER A 344 6.67 -20.01 21.25
CA SER A 344 5.74 -21.13 21.02
C SER A 344 4.28 -20.69 20.83
N TYR A 345 3.88 -19.55 21.39
CA TYR A 345 2.54 -19.01 21.21
C TYR A 345 2.29 -18.48 19.79
N LYS A 346 3.32 -18.03 19.07
CA LYS A 346 3.15 -17.54 17.71
C LYS A 346 2.70 -18.63 16.74
N GLU A 347 3.27 -19.81 16.85
CA GLU A 347 2.88 -20.95 16.00
C GLU A 347 1.46 -21.43 16.35
N LEU A 348 1.16 -21.51 17.64
CA LEU A 348 -0.18 -21.83 18.11
C LEU A 348 -1.20 -20.78 17.67
N GLN A 349 -0.85 -19.50 17.76
CA GLN A 349 -1.69 -18.39 17.28
C GLN A 349 -2.01 -18.54 15.80
N LYS A 350 -1.00 -18.78 14.96
CA LYS A 350 -1.21 -18.97 13.53
C LYS A 350 -2.16 -20.15 13.27
N ALA A 351 -1.95 -21.28 13.92
CA ALA A 351 -2.79 -22.46 13.76
C ALA A 351 -4.24 -22.19 14.15
N ILE A 352 -4.47 -21.51 15.27
CA ILE A 352 -5.82 -21.19 15.76
C ILE A 352 -6.48 -20.12 14.89
N THR A 353 -5.73 -19.11 14.47
CA THR A 353 -6.24 -18.10 13.53
C THR A 353 -6.68 -18.75 12.22
N CYS A 354 -5.92 -19.72 11.70
CA CYS A 354 -6.33 -20.50 10.53
C CYS A 354 -7.62 -21.30 10.78
N LEU A 355 -7.73 -21.98 11.93
CA LEU A 355 -8.95 -22.72 12.29
C LEU A 355 -10.16 -21.77 12.41
N ALA A 356 -9.96 -20.60 12.97
CA ALA A 356 -10.95 -19.54 13.01
C ALA A 356 -11.40 -19.14 11.59
N GLY A 357 -10.44 -18.95 10.70
CA GLY A 357 -10.71 -18.67 9.29
C GLY A 357 -11.58 -19.74 8.64
N PHE A 358 -11.34 -21.05 8.92
CA PHE A 358 -12.18 -22.12 8.40
C PHE A 358 -13.62 -22.11 8.95
N VAL A 359 -13.82 -21.74 10.21
CA VAL A 359 -15.17 -21.62 10.78
C VAL A 359 -15.94 -20.52 10.06
N HIS A 360 -15.34 -19.33 9.89
CA HIS A 360 -15.97 -18.23 9.12
C HIS A 360 -16.18 -18.60 7.65
N PHE A 361 -15.24 -19.30 7.03
CA PHE A 361 -15.35 -19.79 5.66
C PHE A 361 -16.60 -20.67 5.46
N TYR A 362 -16.85 -21.61 6.37
CA TYR A 362 -18.03 -22.48 6.28
C TYR A 362 -19.34 -21.80 6.70
N GLN A 363 -19.26 -20.65 7.39
CA GLN A 363 -20.41 -19.80 7.72
C GLN A 363 -20.67 -18.71 6.66
N GLU A 364 -19.96 -18.76 5.52
CA GLU A 364 -20.04 -17.78 4.45
C GLU A 364 -19.57 -16.36 4.83
N GLY A 365 -18.85 -16.22 5.94
CA GLY A 365 -18.16 -15.01 6.36
C GLY A 365 -16.82 -14.83 5.62
N PHE A 366 -16.88 -14.59 4.31
CA PHE A 366 -15.70 -14.66 3.44
C PHE A 366 -14.67 -13.56 3.67
N SER A 367 -15.10 -12.35 4.04
CA SER A 367 -14.17 -11.25 4.34
C SER A 367 -13.33 -11.55 5.58
N GLU A 368 -13.99 -11.99 6.65
CA GLU A 368 -13.36 -12.38 7.90
C GLU A 368 -12.46 -13.61 7.73
N ALA A 369 -12.94 -14.60 6.98
CA ALA A 369 -12.16 -15.80 6.67
C ALA A 369 -10.85 -15.46 5.93
N ARG A 370 -10.92 -14.60 4.89
CA ARG A 370 -9.73 -14.17 4.13
C ARG A 370 -8.71 -13.48 5.03
N ASP A 371 -9.15 -12.53 5.85
CA ASP A 371 -8.27 -11.75 6.70
C ASP A 371 -7.59 -12.64 7.76
N LEU A 372 -8.32 -13.60 8.33
CA LEU A 372 -7.79 -14.59 9.26
C LEU A 372 -6.81 -15.57 8.60
N PHE A 373 -7.05 -16.01 7.36
CA PHE A 373 -6.12 -16.87 6.64
C PHE A 373 -4.81 -16.16 6.26
N ILE A 374 -4.88 -14.86 5.99
CA ILE A 374 -3.69 -14.04 5.72
C ILE A 374 -2.91 -13.83 7.02
N GLU A 375 -3.59 -13.47 8.12
CA GLU A 375 -2.96 -13.26 9.42
C GLU A 375 -2.35 -14.54 9.98
N GLY A 376 -3.04 -15.67 9.82
CA GLY A 376 -2.56 -17.00 10.22
C GLY A 376 -1.46 -17.57 9.32
N GLU A 377 -1.09 -16.89 8.24
CA GLU A 377 -0.12 -17.38 7.25
C GLU A 377 -0.46 -18.79 6.73
N LEU A 378 -1.76 -19.07 6.49
CA LEU A 378 -2.21 -20.37 5.98
C LEU A 378 -1.55 -20.71 4.65
N ASP A 379 -1.11 -21.95 4.46
CA ASP A 379 -0.64 -22.41 3.16
C ASP A 379 -1.79 -22.36 2.11
N PRO A 380 -1.66 -21.59 1.03
CA PRO A 380 -2.72 -21.44 0.04
C PRO A 380 -3.19 -22.78 -0.57
N ARG A 381 -2.29 -23.77 -0.61
CA ARG A 381 -2.61 -25.11 -1.13
C ARG A 381 -3.68 -25.82 -0.31
N GLU A 382 -3.80 -25.53 0.99
CA GLU A 382 -4.86 -26.08 1.84
C GLU A 382 -6.25 -25.65 1.38
N ILE A 383 -6.38 -24.37 0.99
CA ILE A 383 -7.66 -23.88 0.43
C ILE A 383 -7.90 -24.44 -0.96
N ILE A 384 -6.86 -24.42 -1.84
CA ILE A 384 -6.99 -25.00 -3.21
C ILE A 384 -7.42 -26.45 -3.15
N HIS A 385 -6.91 -27.22 -2.19
CA HIS A 385 -7.23 -28.65 -2.01
C HIS A 385 -8.73 -28.91 -1.74
N LEU A 386 -9.44 -27.95 -1.13
CA LEU A 386 -10.88 -28.09 -0.86
C LEU A 386 -11.73 -28.10 -2.13
N TYR A 387 -11.21 -27.56 -3.25
CA TYR A 387 -11.95 -27.46 -4.51
C TYR A 387 -11.60 -28.64 -5.43
N PRO A 388 -12.56 -29.51 -5.77
CA PRO A 388 -12.30 -30.75 -6.52
C PRO A 388 -11.62 -30.50 -7.87
N ASP A 389 -12.09 -29.48 -8.59
CA ASP A 389 -11.57 -29.15 -9.91
C ASP A 389 -10.19 -28.49 -9.88
N MET A 390 -9.80 -27.91 -8.74
CA MET A 390 -8.51 -27.24 -8.56
C MET A 390 -7.40 -28.17 -8.07
N GLN A 391 -7.73 -29.39 -7.63
CA GLN A 391 -6.75 -30.36 -7.13
C GLN A 391 -5.69 -30.71 -8.18
N SER A 392 -6.03 -30.66 -9.46
CA SER A 392 -5.07 -30.86 -10.56
C SER A 392 -3.97 -29.78 -10.64
N CYS A 393 -4.13 -28.65 -9.95
CA CYS A 393 -3.14 -27.59 -9.89
C CYS A 393 -2.10 -27.81 -8.79
N LEU A 394 -2.33 -28.74 -7.87
CA LEU A 394 -1.44 -29.08 -6.75
C LEU A 394 -0.34 -30.05 -7.19
N CYS A 395 0.83 -29.95 -6.52
CA CYS A 395 1.89 -30.92 -6.68
C CYS A 395 1.45 -32.31 -6.17
N GLU A 396 1.94 -33.38 -6.80
CA GLU A 396 1.64 -34.76 -6.37
C GLU A 396 2.09 -35.07 -4.93
N ASP A 397 3.08 -34.36 -4.41
CA ASP A 397 3.64 -34.53 -3.06
C ASP A 397 2.86 -33.74 -1.97
N PHE A 398 1.87 -32.94 -2.32
CA PHE A 398 1.12 -32.16 -1.35
C PHE A 398 0.18 -33.04 -0.53
N GLN A 399 0.37 -33.04 0.79
CA GLN A 399 -0.54 -33.66 1.75
C GLN A 399 -1.12 -32.59 2.67
N SER A 400 -2.44 -32.48 2.70
CA SER A 400 -3.14 -31.55 3.60
C SER A 400 -2.85 -31.90 5.06
N GLN A 401 -2.48 -30.89 5.85
CA GLN A 401 -2.28 -31.01 7.29
C GLN A 401 -3.58 -30.81 8.10
N LEU A 402 -4.66 -30.38 7.43
CA LEU A 402 -5.92 -29.96 8.06
C LEU A 402 -7.06 -30.97 7.89
N ASP A 403 -6.74 -32.23 7.64
CA ASP A 403 -7.71 -33.31 7.32
C ASP A 403 -8.84 -33.48 8.36
N GLU A 404 -8.63 -33.14 9.62
CA GLU A 404 -9.64 -33.36 10.67
C GLU A 404 -10.77 -32.31 10.66
N VAL A 405 -10.48 -31.07 10.26
CA VAL A 405 -11.47 -29.96 10.22
C VAL A 405 -12.32 -30.04 8.95
N ASN A 406 -11.75 -30.52 7.86
CA ASN A 406 -12.38 -30.56 6.54
C ASN A 406 -13.38 -31.72 6.36
N LYS A 407 -13.38 -32.72 7.26
CA LYS A 407 -14.28 -33.89 7.17
C LYS A 407 -15.77 -33.61 7.40
N SER A 408 -16.10 -32.43 7.93
CA SER A 408 -17.49 -32.13 8.31
C SER A 408 -18.35 -31.47 7.21
N ARG A 409 -17.74 -30.83 6.21
CA ARG A 409 -18.47 -30.19 5.10
C ARG A 409 -17.71 -30.37 3.79
N ASP A 410 -18.16 -31.29 2.99
CA ASP A 410 -17.58 -31.57 1.67
C ASP A 410 -18.12 -30.54 0.65
N LEU A 411 -17.23 -29.66 0.13
CA LEU A 411 -17.59 -28.73 -0.94
C LEU A 411 -18.09 -29.43 -2.21
N GLN A 412 -17.74 -30.70 -2.43
CA GLN A 412 -18.30 -31.53 -3.52
C GLN A 412 -19.81 -31.71 -3.39
N VAL A 413 -20.30 -31.84 -2.16
CA VAL A 413 -21.74 -31.98 -1.91
C VAL A 413 -22.45 -30.65 -2.15
N LEU A 414 -21.83 -29.53 -1.78
CA LEU A 414 -22.34 -28.18 -2.07
C LEU A 414 -22.37 -27.88 -3.56
N TRP A 415 -21.36 -28.31 -4.32
CA TRP A 415 -21.29 -28.13 -5.75
C TRP A 415 -22.43 -28.86 -6.49
N GLN A 416 -22.82 -30.05 -6.01
CA GLN A 416 -23.92 -30.80 -6.56
C GLN A 416 -25.29 -30.26 -6.15
N ALA A 417 -25.38 -29.59 -5.01
CA ALA A 417 -26.64 -29.14 -4.43
C ALA A 417 -27.06 -27.74 -4.91
N ASP A 418 -26.18 -26.76 -4.93
CA ASP A 418 -26.49 -25.38 -5.34
C ASP A 418 -25.29 -24.67 -6.01
N LYS A 419 -25.43 -24.47 -7.32
CA LYS A 419 -24.39 -23.79 -8.13
C LYS A 419 -24.15 -22.33 -7.75
N ASN A 420 -25.16 -21.62 -7.23
CA ASN A 420 -25.02 -20.22 -6.90
C ASN A 420 -24.16 -20.04 -5.63
N ILE A 421 -24.40 -20.86 -4.62
CA ILE A 421 -23.59 -20.88 -3.39
C ILE A 421 -22.15 -21.23 -3.73
N PHE A 422 -21.95 -22.23 -4.59
CA PHE A 422 -20.59 -22.61 -5.02
C PHE A 422 -19.86 -21.48 -5.76
N HIS A 423 -20.58 -20.66 -6.53
CA HIS A 423 -19.99 -19.46 -7.16
C HIS A 423 -19.42 -18.46 -6.15
N HIS A 424 -20.06 -18.29 -4.99
CA HIS A 424 -19.52 -17.44 -3.94
C HIS A 424 -18.21 -18.00 -3.35
N TYR A 425 -18.13 -19.32 -3.20
CA TYR A 425 -16.88 -19.98 -2.77
C TYR A 425 -15.77 -19.84 -3.82
N LEU A 426 -16.09 -19.92 -5.12
CA LEU A 426 -15.11 -19.67 -6.19
C LEU A 426 -14.65 -18.21 -6.21
N ALA A 427 -15.56 -17.27 -6.01
CA ALA A 427 -15.20 -15.85 -5.90
C ALA A 427 -14.26 -15.59 -4.70
N PHE A 428 -14.59 -16.21 -3.55
CA PHE A 428 -13.71 -16.16 -2.36
C PHE A 428 -12.32 -16.71 -2.67
N LEU A 429 -12.21 -17.87 -3.34
CA LEU A 429 -10.92 -18.46 -3.70
C LEU A 429 -10.10 -17.45 -4.53
N GLY A 430 -10.71 -16.80 -5.50
CA GLY A 430 -10.08 -15.80 -6.34
C GLY A 430 -9.57 -14.60 -5.54
N ASP A 431 -10.39 -14.10 -4.62
CA ASP A 431 -10.02 -12.96 -3.77
C ASP A 431 -8.89 -13.29 -2.80
N PHE A 432 -8.94 -14.49 -2.22
CA PHE A 432 -7.89 -14.96 -1.31
C PHE A 432 -6.56 -15.19 -2.06
N LEU A 433 -6.57 -15.94 -3.14
CA LEU A 433 -5.36 -16.24 -3.91
C LEU A 433 -4.72 -14.96 -4.49
N ARG A 434 -5.55 -14.00 -4.93
CA ARG A 434 -5.08 -12.69 -5.39
C ARG A 434 -4.41 -11.89 -4.27
N ALA A 435 -4.98 -11.89 -3.08
CA ALA A 435 -4.43 -11.20 -1.93
C ALA A 435 -3.10 -11.82 -1.45
N VAL A 436 -2.97 -13.14 -1.56
CA VAL A 436 -1.77 -13.89 -1.13
C VAL A 436 -0.66 -13.87 -2.19
N ARG A 437 -1.00 -13.71 -3.47
CA ARG A 437 -0.05 -13.66 -4.57
C ARG A 437 0.99 -12.55 -4.33
N GLY A 438 2.27 -12.88 -4.39
CA GLY A 438 3.36 -11.93 -4.15
C GLY A 438 3.72 -11.71 -2.68
N THR A 439 2.95 -12.24 -1.73
CA THR A 439 3.33 -12.27 -0.31
C THR A 439 4.30 -13.42 -0.03
N GLY A 440 5.00 -13.37 1.12
CA GLY A 440 5.89 -14.47 1.51
C GLY A 440 5.21 -15.83 1.64
N GLN A 441 3.90 -15.85 1.87
CA GLN A 441 3.02 -17.01 1.92
C GLN A 441 2.80 -17.62 0.52
N GLY A 442 2.44 -16.80 -0.46
CA GLY A 442 2.19 -17.23 -1.83
C GLY A 442 3.45 -17.54 -2.62
N LEU A 443 4.58 -16.89 -2.31
CA LEU A 443 5.86 -17.16 -2.98
C LEU A 443 6.39 -18.58 -2.76
N LYS A 444 5.98 -19.25 -1.69
CA LYS A 444 6.36 -20.65 -1.42
C LYS A 444 5.66 -21.65 -2.35
N CYS A 445 4.52 -21.28 -2.90
CA CYS A 445 3.68 -22.10 -3.79
C CYS A 445 3.13 -21.29 -4.96
N SER A 446 3.97 -20.41 -5.52
CA SER A 446 3.60 -19.49 -6.61
C SER A 446 3.06 -20.21 -7.83
N THR A 447 3.60 -21.38 -8.15
CA THR A 447 3.18 -22.21 -9.26
C THR A 447 1.73 -22.69 -9.13
N GLU A 448 1.38 -23.22 -7.96
CA GLU A 448 0.04 -23.73 -7.67
C GLU A 448 -0.98 -22.58 -7.60
N VAL A 449 -0.58 -21.45 -6.97
CA VAL A 449 -1.41 -20.24 -6.88
C VAL A 449 -1.71 -19.67 -8.27
N ASP A 450 -0.71 -19.52 -9.13
CA ASP A 450 -0.89 -18.97 -10.46
C ASP A 450 -1.71 -19.93 -11.36
N CYS A 451 -1.49 -21.26 -11.27
CA CYS A 451 -2.27 -22.25 -12.00
C CYS A 451 -3.74 -22.26 -11.56
N ALA A 452 -3.99 -22.18 -10.25
CA ALA A 452 -5.34 -22.15 -9.70
C ALA A 452 -6.08 -20.86 -10.08
N LEU A 453 -5.41 -19.71 -10.01
CA LEU A 453 -5.97 -18.42 -10.44
C LEU A 453 -6.33 -18.43 -11.92
N LEU A 454 -5.44 -18.94 -12.78
CA LEU A 454 -5.71 -19.01 -14.21
C LEU A 454 -6.93 -19.86 -14.53
N ARG A 455 -7.02 -21.02 -13.91
CA ARG A 455 -8.17 -21.91 -14.06
C ARG A 455 -9.46 -21.26 -13.58
N LEU A 456 -9.41 -20.64 -12.40
CA LEU A 456 -10.55 -19.96 -11.80
C LEU A 456 -11.07 -18.82 -12.69
N TYR A 457 -10.17 -17.98 -13.21
CA TYR A 457 -10.55 -16.88 -14.11
C TYR A 457 -11.15 -17.40 -15.42
N ALA A 458 -10.64 -18.53 -15.92
CA ALA A 458 -11.23 -19.18 -17.11
C ALA A 458 -12.65 -19.68 -16.86
N GLU A 459 -12.93 -20.30 -15.70
CA GLU A 459 -14.24 -20.80 -15.29
C GLU A 459 -15.24 -19.66 -15.01
N LEU A 460 -14.81 -18.63 -14.26
CA LEU A 460 -15.65 -17.46 -13.95
C LEU A 460 -15.86 -16.53 -15.15
N GLY A 461 -15.05 -16.68 -16.20
CA GLY A 461 -15.09 -15.79 -17.37
C GLY A 461 -14.52 -14.40 -17.07
N ASP A 462 -13.68 -14.26 -16.06
CA ASP A 462 -13.01 -13.01 -15.70
C ASP A 462 -11.79 -12.78 -16.60
N ILE A 463 -12.05 -12.06 -17.69
CA ILE A 463 -11.08 -11.87 -18.76
C ILE A 463 -10.00 -10.89 -18.38
N GLU A 464 -10.36 -9.82 -17.66
CA GLU A 464 -9.42 -8.75 -17.30
C GLU A 464 -8.33 -9.28 -16.38
N ASN A 465 -8.70 -9.92 -15.29
CA ASN A 465 -7.76 -10.50 -14.35
C ASN A 465 -6.96 -11.65 -14.95
N MET A 466 -7.56 -12.45 -15.84
CA MET A 466 -6.87 -13.52 -16.56
C MET A 466 -5.79 -12.95 -17.48
N GLN A 467 -6.10 -11.91 -18.26
CA GLN A 467 -5.13 -11.28 -19.15
C GLN A 467 -4.00 -10.60 -18.36
N GLU A 468 -4.31 -9.96 -17.26
CA GLU A 468 -3.31 -9.38 -16.36
C GLU A 468 -2.37 -10.46 -15.81
N LEU A 469 -2.91 -11.59 -15.34
CA LEU A 469 -2.11 -12.69 -14.82
C LEU A 469 -1.10 -13.22 -15.86
N VAL A 470 -1.52 -13.45 -17.10
CA VAL A 470 -0.65 -14.02 -18.15
C VAL A 470 0.26 -12.97 -18.81
N ALA A 471 -0.07 -11.69 -18.76
CA ALA A 471 0.73 -10.60 -19.32
C ALA A 471 1.96 -10.26 -18.46
N PHE A 472 1.85 -10.42 -17.14
CA PHE A 472 2.95 -10.24 -16.20
C PHE A 472 3.72 -11.55 -15.96
N PRO A 473 4.93 -11.51 -15.38
CA PRO A 473 5.67 -12.71 -15.01
C PRO A 473 4.82 -13.61 -14.11
N ASN A 474 4.66 -14.86 -14.51
CA ASN A 474 3.89 -15.88 -13.82
C ASN A 474 4.63 -17.23 -13.87
N GLU A 475 4.29 -18.11 -12.93
CA GLU A 475 4.87 -19.45 -12.82
C GLU A 475 3.88 -20.57 -13.19
N CYS A 476 2.93 -20.29 -14.08
CA CYS A 476 1.95 -21.25 -14.55
C CYS A 476 2.61 -22.44 -15.27
N ILE A 477 2.20 -23.66 -14.97
CA ILE A 477 2.67 -24.86 -15.68
C ILE A 477 1.86 -25.01 -16.98
N LEU A 478 2.56 -25.03 -18.13
CA LEU A 478 1.93 -25.12 -19.44
C LEU A 478 1.06 -26.36 -19.58
N ASP A 479 1.53 -27.53 -19.10
CA ASP A 479 0.86 -28.81 -19.25
C ASP A 479 -0.52 -28.84 -18.55
N HIS A 480 -0.68 -28.08 -17.48
CA HIS A 480 -1.94 -27.95 -16.73
C HIS A 480 -2.83 -26.83 -17.28
N CYS A 481 -2.24 -25.71 -17.68
CA CYS A 481 -2.98 -24.51 -18.06
C CYS A 481 -3.48 -24.52 -19.51
N VAL A 482 -2.71 -25.10 -20.44
CA VAL A 482 -3.07 -25.17 -21.89
C VAL A 482 -4.37 -25.90 -22.15
N PRO A 483 -4.65 -27.10 -21.55
CA PRO A 483 -5.94 -27.78 -21.74
C PRO A 483 -7.12 -26.93 -21.27
N VAL A 484 -6.98 -26.30 -20.09
CA VAL A 484 -8.03 -25.46 -19.49
C VAL A 484 -8.39 -24.27 -20.38
N LEU A 485 -7.38 -23.52 -20.84
CA LEU A 485 -7.61 -22.38 -21.72
C LEU A 485 -8.23 -22.76 -23.07
N LYS A 486 -7.91 -23.95 -23.60
CA LYS A 486 -8.52 -24.49 -24.83
C LYS A 486 -9.98 -24.90 -24.59
N GLU A 487 -10.28 -25.55 -23.47
CA GLU A 487 -11.63 -25.95 -23.08
C GLU A 487 -12.57 -24.75 -22.99
N HIS A 488 -12.11 -23.66 -22.33
CA HIS A 488 -12.90 -22.45 -22.21
C HIS A 488 -12.77 -21.48 -23.41
N SER A 489 -12.12 -21.92 -24.51
CA SER A 489 -11.93 -21.13 -25.74
C SER A 489 -11.22 -19.79 -25.51
N ARG A 490 -10.25 -19.71 -24.58
CA ARG A 490 -9.47 -18.52 -24.21
C ARG A 490 -8.11 -18.51 -24.94
N PHE A 491 -8.16 -18.49 -26.26
CA PHE A 491 -6.97 -18.63 -27.09
C PHE A 491 -6.07 -17.40 -27.07
N PHE A 492 -6.60 -16.20 -26.81
CA PHE A 492 -5.81 -15.00 -26.72
C PHE A 492 -4.91 -15.01 -25.46
N ALA A 493 -5.47 -15.38 -24.32
CA ALA A 493 -4.73 -15.60 -23.08
C ALA A 493 -3.71 -16.74 -23.22
N LEU A 494 -4.04 -17.80 -23.97
CA LEU A 494 -3.12 -18.88 -24.29
C LEU A 494 -1.88 -18.38 -25.04
N GLY A 495 -2.05 -17.43 -25.93
CA GLY A 495 -0.93 -16.80 -26.63
C GLY A 495 -0.01 -16.05 -25.67
N TYR A 496 -0.55 -15.27 -24.75
CA TYR A 496 0.23 -14.59 -23.70
C TYR A 496 0.96 -15.58 -22.77
N LEU A 497 0.29 -16.69 -22.43
CA LEU A 497 0.92 -17.72 -21.60
C LEU A 497 2.13 -18.36 -22.32
N TYR A 498 2.04 -18.62 -23.63
CA TYR A 498 3.19 -19.06 -24.41
C TYR A 498 4.30 -18.01 -24.46
N GLN A 499 3.92 -16.75 -24.60
CA GLN A 499 4.87 -15.63 -24.63
C GLN A 499 5.63 -15.49 -23.30
N SER A 500 4.95 -15.54 -22.15
CA SER A 500 5.57 -15.43 -20.82
C SER A 500 6.57 -16.57 -20.56
N HIS A 501 6.33 -17.75 -21.16
CA HIS A 501 7.22 -18.90 -21.08
C HIS A 501 8.30 -18.94 -22.20
N GLY A 502 8.48 -17.86 -22.94
CA GLY A 502 9.49 -17.75 -23.99
C GLY A 502 9.19 -18.52 -25.29
N LYS A 503 7.99 -19.14 -25.42
CA LYS A 503 7.57 -19.85 -26.64
C LYS A 503 6.92 -18.89 -27.64
N GLN A 504 7.68 -17.92 -28.13
CA GLN A 504 7.20 -16.83 -29.00
C GLN A 504 6.54 -17.33 -30.28
N THR A 505 7.09 -18.37 -30.89
CA THR A 505 6.56 -18.96 -32.15
C THR A 505 5.19 -19.58 -31.96
N ASP A 506 4.92 -20.20 -30.81
CA ASP A 506 3.63 -20.83 -30.55
C ASP A 506 2.59 -19.80 -30.15
N ALA A 507 3.02 -18.73 -29.44
CA ALA A 507 2.19 -17.58 -29.16
C ALA A 507 1.68 -16.93 -30.46
N LEU A 508 2.59 -16.59 -31.36
CA LEU A 508 2.26 -15.98 -32.65
C LEU A 508 1.35 -16.88 -33.50
N LYS A 509 1.66 -18.18 -33.59
CA LYS A 509 0.79 -19.13 -34.29
C LYS A 509 -0.63 -19.22 -33.71
N THR A 510 -0.76 -19.11 -32.40
CA THR A 510 -2.07 -19.15 -31.73
C THR A 510 -2.86 -17.89 -32.06
N TRP A 511 -2.25 -16.71 -31.97
CA TRP A 511 -2.90 -15.45 -32.34
C TRP A 511 -3.23 -15.37 -33.83
N MET A 512 -2.35 -15.89 -34.71
CA MET A 512 -2.63 -15.96 -36.14
C MET A 512 -3.87 -16.82 -36.44
N LYS A 513 -4.01 -17.99 -35.80
CA LYS A 513 -5.19 -18.82 -35.93
C LYS A 513 -6.48 -18.12 -35.47
N ILE A 514 -6.39 -17.24 -34.45
CA ILE A 514 -7.53 -16.39 -34.07
C ILE A 514 -7.82 -15.39 -35.19
N ALA A 515 -6.79 -14.67 -35.66
CA ALA A 515 -6.93 -13.70 -36.72
C ALA A 515 -7.45 -14.30 -38.04
N ASP A 516 -7.10 -15.56 -38.37
CA ASP A 516 -7.58 -16.30 -39.52
C ASP A 516 -8.98 -16.92 -39.34
N GLY A 517 -9.55 -16.82 -38.11
CA GLY A 517 -10.88 -17.33 -37.80
C GLY A 517 -10.96 -18.85 -37.52
N PHE A 518 -9.81 -19.55 -37.42
CA PHE A 518 -9.77 -20.97 -37.01
C PHE A 518 -10.13 -21.16 -35.55
N TYR A 519 -9.72 -20.22 -34.70
CA TYR A 519 -10.09 -20.19 -33.31
C TYR A 519 -11.05 -19.02 -33.04
N LYS A 520 -12.18 -19.35 -32.40
CA LYS A 520 -13.16 -18.34 -31.96
C LYS A 520 -12.91 -18.02 -30.51
N ASP A 521 -12.42 -16.81 -30.24
CA ASP A 521 -12.31 -16.29 -28.91
C ASP A 521 -13.29 -15.11 -28.80
N PRO A 522 -14.36 -15.24 -27.97
CA PRO A 522 -15.44 -14.25 -27.93
C PRO A 522 -14.99 -12.89 -27.35
N CYS A 523 -13.80 -12.81 -26.80
CA CYS A 523 -13.35 -11.70 -26.00
C CYS A 523 -12.25 -10.85 -26.65
N CYS A 524 -11.91 -11.14 -27.91
CA CYS A 524 -10.82 -10.45 -28.60
C CYS A 524 -11.25 -9.63 -29.78
N SER A 525 -11.03 -8.32 -29.69
CA SER A 525 -11.02 -7.39 -30.82
C SER A 525 -9.59 -6.89 -31.05
N GLY A 526 -9.15 -6.88 -32.32
CA GLY A 526 -7.86 -6.29 -32.68
C GLY A 526 -6.62 -7.17 -32.53
N VAL A 527 -6.76 -8.49 -32.56
CA VAL A 527 -5.66 -9.47 -32.47
C VAL A 527 -4.55 -9.21 -33.48
N TYR A 528 -4.92 -8.79 -34.70
CA TYR A 528 -3.97 -8.47 -35.75
C TYR A 528 -3.00 -7.33 -35.33
N GLY A 529 -3.53 -6.23 -34.81
CA GLY A 529 -2.69 -5.15 -34.29
C GLY A 529 -1.76 -5.59 -33.16
N HIS A 530 -2.25 -6.48 -32.31
CA HIS A 530 -1.44 -7.06 -31.24
C HIS A 530 -0.27 -7.92 -31.78
N ILE A 531 -0.51 -8.72 -32.82
CA ILE A 531 0.55 -9.50 -33.49
C ILE A 531 1.63 -8.59 -34.05
N VAL A 532 1.21 -7.54 -34.76
CA VAL A 532 2.12 -6.54 -35.34
C VAL A 532 2.95 -5.85 -34.26
N TRP A 533 2.28 -5.41 -33.21
CA TRP A 533 2.98 -4.78 -32.07
C TRP A 533 3.98 -5.74 -31.41
N THR A 534 3.58 -6.98 -31.16
CA THR A 534 4.47 -7.99 -30.58
C THR A 534 5.68 -8.24 -31.47
N LEU A 535 5.49 -8.37 -32.78
CA LEU A 535 6.58 -8.54 -33.75
C LEU A 535 7.52 -7.32 -33.78
N SER A 536 7.01 -6.12 -33.57
CA SER A 536 7.85 -4.92 -33.52
C SER A 536 8.76 -4.87 -32.28
N GLN A 537 8.38 -5.53 -31.17
CA GLN A 537 9.15 -5.58 -29.93
C GLN A 537 10.10 -6.79 -29.87
N LEU A 538 9.95 -7.75 -30.77
CA LEU A 538 10.70 -9.01 -30.73
C LEU A 538 12.15 -8.84 -31.19
N LYS A 539 13.11 -9.29 -30.37
CA LYS A 539 14.55 -9.25 -30.69
C LYS A 539 15.00 -10.36 -31.64
N ASP A 540 14.25 -11.49 -31.68
CA ASP A 540 14.56 -12.62 -32.56
C ASP A 540 14.18 -12.27 -34.01
N ARG A 541 15.20 -11.95 -34.80
CA ARG A 541 15.06 -11.53 -36.19
C ARG A 541 14.49 -12.61 -37.09
N ASP A 542 14.89 -13.86 -36.88
CA ASP A 542 14.43 -14.98 -37.71
C ASP A 542 12.90 -15.19 -37.56
N THR A 543 12.43 -15.10 -36.35
CA THR A 543 10.97 -15.15 -36.07
C THR A 543 10.24 -13.95 -36.68
N VAL A 544 10.80 -12.76 -36.60
CA VAL A 544 10.20 -11.56 -37.23
C VAL A 544 10.05 -11.75 -38.72
N TRP A 545 11.11 -12.15 -39.43
CA TRP A 545 11.06 -12.36 -40.89
C TRP A 545 10.05 -13.43 -41.30
N LYS A 546 9.97 -14.51 -40.53
CA LYS A 546 9.06 -15.61 -40.81
C LYS A 546 7.56 -15.22 -40.73
N PHE A 547 7.23 -14.34 -39.79
CA PHE A 547 5.84 -13.95 -39.57
C PHE A 547 5.46 -12.61 -40.24
N ALA A 548 6.44 -11.78 -40.58
CA ALA A 548 6.20 -10.51 -41.28
C ALA A 548 5.52 -10.71 -42.64
N GLU A 549 5.83 -11.80 -43.35
CA GLU A 549 5.22 -12.08 -44.66
C GLU A 549 3.69 -12.29 -44.52
N TRP A 550 3.26 -13.03 -43.50
CA TRP A 550 1.82 -13.23 -43.27
C TRP A 550 1.10 -11.92 -42.89
N THR A 551 1.73 -11.05 -42.09
CA THR A 551 1.10 -9.79 -41.71
C THR A 551 0.96 -8.84 -42.90
N LEU A 552 1.98 -8.73 -43.75
CA LEU A 552 1.96 -7.89 -44.93
C LEU A 552 0.98 -8.37 -46.00
N GLN A 553 0.83 -9.69 -46.18
CA GLN A 553 -0.17 -10.24 -47.09
C GLN A 553 -1.59 -9.89 -46.67
N ARG A 554 -1.87 -9.76 -45.39
CA ARG A 554 -3.21 -9.48 -44.87
C ARG A 554 -3.53 -7.95 -44.88
N ASN A 555 -2.62 -7.15 -44.41
CA ASN A 555 -2.75 -5.70 -44.42
C ASN A 555 -1.35 -5.04 -44.43
N GLN A 556 -1.03 -4.38 -45.55
CA GLN A 556 0.28 -3.75 -45.72
C GLN A 556 0.45 -2.48 -44.85
N GLU A 557 -0.63 -1.72 -44.59
CA GLU A 557 -0.58 -0.48 -43.81
C GLU A 557 -0.20 -0.74 -42.34
N ILE A 558 -0.86 -1.70 -41.71
CA ILE A 558 -0.58 -2.05 -40.32
C ILE A 558 0.65 -2.97 -40.24
N GLY A 559 0.84 -3.84 -41.26
CA GLY A 559 1.95 -4.80 -41.29
C GLY A 559 3.33 -4.14 -41.33
N VAL A 560 3.44 -2.97 -41.96
CA VAL A 560 4.71 -2.24 -42.01
C VAL A 560 5.14 -1.67 -40.66
N GLU A 561 4.20 -1.54 -39.71
CA GLU A 561 4.50 -1.07 -38.34
C GLU A 561 5.49 -1.97 -37.60
N ILE A 562 5.63 -3.23 -38.00
CA ILE A 562 6.66 -4.14 -37.48
C ILE A 562 8.06 -3.53 -37.60
N PHE A 563 8.28 -2.79 -38.70
CA PHE A 563 9.58 -2.20 -39.01
C PHE A 563 9.70 -0.75 -38.56
N THR A 564 8.60 0.00 -38.56
CA THR A 564 8.58 1.44 -38.24
C THR A 564 8.46 1.72 -36.75
N LYS A 565 7.75 0.88 -35.99
CA LYS A 565 7.57 1.04 -34.54
C LYS A 565 8.60 0.26 -33.70
N ARG A 566 9.67 -0.20 -34.33
CA ARG A 566 10.73 -0.92 -33.66
C ARG A 566 11.58 0.02 -32.78
N PRO A 567 12.02 -0.41 -31.56
CA PRO A 567 12.91 0.40 -30.74
C PRO A 567 14.19 0.80 -31.48
N SER A 568 14.69 2.00 -31.26
CA SER A 568 15.88 2.56 -31.91
C SER A 568 17.14 1.70 -31.76
N ASP A 569 17.23 0.96 -30.65
CA ASP A 569 18.39 0.10 -30.34
C ASP A 569 18.38 -1.25 -31.07
N ASP A 570 17.23 -1.63 -31.67
CA ASP A 570 17.07 -2.94 -32.34
C ASP A 570 16.49 -2.78 -33.76
N GLN A 571 16.91 -1.75 -34.46
CA GLN A 571 16.48 -1.54 -35.86
C GLN A 571 17.11 -2.60 -36.78
N LEU A 572 16.30 -3.06 -37.73
CA LEU A 572 16.79 -3.94 -38.79
C LEU A 572 17.54 -3.15 -39.84
N LYS A 573 18.43 -3.82 -40.59
CA LYS A 573 19.14 -3.16 -41.68
C LYS A 573 18.16 -2.71 -42.76
N THR A 574 18.23 -1.44 -43.11
CA THR A 574 17.30 -0.81 -44.06
C THR A 574 17.25 -1.51 -45.40
N GLU A 575 18.41 -1.97 -45.87
CA GLU A 575 18.49 -2.66 -47.17
C GLU A 575 17.79 -4.04 -47.14
N ASP A 576 17.90 -4.79 -46.05
CA ASP A 576 17.24 -6.09 -45.89
C ASP A 576 15.71 -5.88 -45.82
N VAL A 577 15.26 -4.84 -45.11
CA VAL A 577 13.84 -4.52 -45.01
C VAL A 577 13.27 -4.08 -46.36
N LEU A 578 13.95 -3.19 -47.10
CA LEU A 578 13.52 -2.76 -48.40
C LEU A 578 13.47 -3.92 -49.42
N GLY A 579 14.48 -4.79 -49.41
CA GLY A 579 14.48 -6.00 -50.26
C GLY A 579 13.35 -6.96 -49.96
N PHE A 580 12.95 -7.08 -48.67
CA PHE A 580 11.80 -7.88 -48.26
C PHE A 580 10.46 -7.25 -48.63
N LEU A 581 10.35 -5.92 -48.48
CA LEU A 581 9.14 -5.17 -48.79
C LEU A 581 8.90 -4.96 -50.30
N GLU A 582 9.86 -5.26 -51.17
CA GLU A 582 9.78 -5.02 -52.64
C GLU A 582 8.51 -5.60 -53.28
N LYS A 583 7.97 -6.69 -52.69
CA LYS A 583 6.74 -7.33 -53.11
C LYS A 583 5.44 -6.57 -52.69
N TYR A 584 5.55 -5.61 -51.77
CA TYR A 584 4.43 -4.93 -51.13
C TYR A 584 4.52 -3.42 -51.30
N PRO A 585 4.01 -2.86 -52.43
CA PRO A 585 4.27 -1.48 -52.83
C PRO A 585 3.81 -0.46 -51.80
N LEU A 586 2.65 -0.65 -51.15
CA LEU A 586 2.15 0.26 -50.11
C LEU A 586 3.03 0.24 -48.85
N ALA A 587 3.52 -0.94 -48.46
CA ALA A 587 4.42 -1.08 -47.30
C ALA A 587 5.79 -0.42 -47.58
N VAL A 588 6.32 -0.53 -48.83
CA VAL A 588 7.55 0.16 -49.23
C VAL A 588 7.40 1.67 -49.09
N LEU A 589 6.28 2.21 -49.54
CA LEU A 589 6.01 3.62 -49.48
C LEU A 589 5.96 4.11 -48.01
N LEU A 590 5.19 3.48 -47.15
CA LEU A 590 5.09 3.86 -45.75
C LEU A 590 6.43 3.69 -44.99
N TYR A 591 7.22 2.69 -45.32
CA TYR A 591 8.53 2.51 -44.72
C TYR A 591 9.52 3.59 -45.19
N LEU A 592 9.50 4.00 -46.46
CA LEU A 592 10.31 5.08 -46.96
C LEU A 592 9.89 6.45 -46.36
N GLU A 593 8.59 6.68 -46.18
CA GLU A 593 8.10 7.86 -45.44
C GLU A 593 8.70 7.91 -44.02
N PHE A 594 8.66 6.80 -43.29
CA PHE A 594 9.27 6.68 -41.96
C PHE A 594 10.78 6.96 -41.94
N LEU A 595 11.54 6.39 -42.90
CA LEU A 595 12.99 6.61 -43.00
C LEU A 595 13.35 8.09 -43.23
N ILE A 596 12.55 8.79 -43.99
CA ILE A 596 12.83 10.19 -44.39
C ILE A 596 12.35 11.16 -43.31
N HIS A 597 11.17 10.96 -42.75
CA HIS A 597 10.54 11.90 -41.82
C HIS A 597 10.97 11.70 -40.38
N ASP A 598 11.07 10.44 -39.90
CA ASP A 598 11.26 10.15 -38.50
C ASP A 598 12.73 9.85 -38.13
N LEU A 599 13.45 9.13 -38.97
CA LEU A 599 14.85 8.74 -38.69
C LEU A 599 15.88 9.78 -39.10
N ASN A 600 15.59 10.74 -39.96
CA ASN A 600 16.51 11.78 -40.46
C ASN A 600 17.89 11.19 -40.85
N SER A 601 17.89 9.99 -41.41
CA SER A 601 19.11 9.24 -41.73
C SER A 601 19.95 9.94 -42.79
N GLN A 602 21.12 10.42 -42.37
CA GLN A 602 22.05 11.11 -43.30
C GLN A 602 22.75 10.19 -44.31
N VAL A 603 22.68 8.87 -44.11
CA VAL A 603 23.37 7.87 -44.95
C VAL A 603 22.38 7.28 -45.95
N GLY A 604 22.67 7.43 -47.22
CA GLY A 604 21.85 6.89 -48.34
C GLY A 604 20.63 7.73 -48.68
N THR A 605 20.57 8.96 -48.21
CA THR A 605 19.44 9.89 -48.34
C THR A 605 18.98 10.07 -49.79
N GLU A 606 19.89 10.24 -50.75
CA GLU A 606 19.54 10.46 -52.18
C GLU A 606 18.77 9.26 -52.75
N ARG A 607 19.22 8.05 -52.49
CA ARG A 607 18.57 6.81 -52.98
C ARG A 607 17.16 6.65 -52.43
N TYR A 608 16.99 6.89 -51.13
CA TYR A 608 15.68 6.73 -50.49
C TYR A 608 14.68 7.76 -50.93
N HIS A 609 15.12 9.04 -51.11
CA HIS A 609 14.26 10.10 -51.66
C HIS A 609 13.86 9.84 -53.11
N ASN A 610 14.80 9.29 -53.92
CA ASN A 610 14.49 8.88 -55.28
C ASN A 610 13.46 7.75 -55.32
N CYS A 611 13.64 6.72 -54.47
CA CYS A 611 12.72 5.59 -54.38
C CYS A 611 11.34 6.03 -53.89
N LEU A 612 11.27 6.95 -52.89
CA LEU A 612 9.98 7.47 -52.41
C LEU A 612 9.26 8.27 -53.46
N ALA A 613 9.98 9.15 -54.18
CA ALA A 613 9.39 9.93 -55.27
C ALA A 613 8.82 9.01 -56.38
N LEU A 614 9.57 7.96 -56.74
CA LEU A 614 9.12 6.97 -57.73
C LEU A 614 7.94 6.12 -57.22
N ALA A 615 7.93 5.74 -55.92
CA ALA A 615 6.82 5.02 -55.34
C ALA A 615 5.53 5.84 -55.31
N TYR A 616 5.59 7.12 -54.92
CA TYR A 616 4.42 8.02 -55.01
C TYR A 616 3.90 8.19 -56.45
N VAL A 617 4.82 8.28 -57.42
CA VAL A 617 4.43 8.37 -58.84
C VAL A 617 3.72 7.09 -59.28
N THR A 618 4.27 5.94 -58.97
CA THR A 618 3.63 4.68 -59.39
C THR A 618 2.28 4.49 -58.73
N GLN A 619 2.13 4.90 -57.49
CA GLN A 619 0.88 4.84 -56.75
C GLN A 619 -0.17 5.81 -57.32
N THR A 620 0.22 7.07 -57.60
CA THR A 620 -0.70 8.06 -58.19
C THR A 620 -1.19 7.64 -59.59
N LEU A 621 -0.38 6.91 -60.35
CA LEU A 621 -0.77 6.39 -61.68
C LEU A 621 -1.66 5.13 -61.58
N GLN A 622 -1.54 4.36 -60.51
CA GLN A 622 -2.39 3.16 -60.25
C GLN A 622 -3.75 3.53 -59.66
N GLU A 623 -3.82 4.61 -58.87
CA GLU A 623 -5.04 5.10 -58.22
C GLU A 623 -5.96 5.94 -59.13
N GLU A 624 -5.58 6.22 -60.41
CA GLU A 624 -6.46 6.88 -61.39
C GLU A 624 -7.81 6.16 -61.60
N GLU A 625 -7.89 4.85 -61.19
CA GLU A 625 -9.11 4.03 -61.26
C GLU A 625 -9.89 4.00 -59.92
N GLU A 626 -9.37 4.52 -58.80
CA GLU A 626 -9.99 4.47 -57.47
C GLU A 626 -10.37 5.88 -56.97
N THR A 627 -10.95 6.02 -55.81
CA THR A 627 -11.58 7.25 -55.27
C THR A 627 -10.75 8.52 -55.29
N GLU A 628 -11.33 9.64 -55.84
CA GLU A 628 -10.75 10.98 -55.98
C GLU A 628 -10.12 11.56 -54.71
N LEU A 629 -10.53 11.11 -53.53
CA LEU A 629 -10.02 11.61 -52.26
C LEU A 629 -8.61 11.05 -51.94
N HIS A 630 -8.37 9.78 -52.17
CA HIS A 630 -7.04 9.13 -51.94
C HIS A 630 -6.00 9.68 -52.90
N LEU A 631 -6.37 9.83 -54.15
CA LEU A 631 -5.52 10.45 -55.20
C LEU A 631 -5.05 11.84 -54.79
N ARG A 632 -5.92 12.66 -54.22
CA ARG A 632 -5.55 14.02 -53.73
C ARG A 632 -4.57 13.99 -52.59
N VAL A 633 -4.68 13.05 -51.68
CA VAL A 633 -3.76 12.92 -50.51
C VAL A 633 -2.38 12.46 -50.98
N THR A 634 -2.30 11.41 -51.80
CA THR A 634 -1.03 10.86 -52.30
C THR A 634 -0.31 11.91 -53.18
N ARG A 635 -1.04 12.58 -54.04
CA ARG A 635 -0.51 13.68 -54.90
C ARG A 635 -0.02 14.86 -54.05
N GLY A 636 -0.74 15.23 -52.99
CA GLY A 636 -0.30 16.25 -52.01
C GLY A 636 1.01 15.91 -51.33
N LYS A 637 1.20 14.64 -50.88
CA LYS A 637 2.43 14.14 -50.27
C LYS A 637 3.60 14.16 -51.27
N LEU A 638 3.36 13.76 -52.50
CA LEU A 638 4.33 13.82 -53.59
C LEU A 638 4.81 15.27 -53.83
N GLN A 639 3.88 16.21 -54.00
CA GLN A 639 4.21 17.63 -54.19
C GLN A 639 4.99 18.17 -52.99
N GLN A 640 4.63 17.79 -51.77
CA GLN A 640 5.35 18.20 -50.58
C GLN A 640 6.80 17.66 -50.59
N LEU A 641 7.01 16.38 -50.89
CA LEU A 641 8.35 15.77 -51.00
C LEU A 641 9.19 16.52 -52.04
N LEU A 642 8.62 16.79 -53.23
CA LEU A 642 9.31 17.46 -54.31
C LEU A 642 9.70 18.92 -53.95
N TRP A 643 8.90 19.60 -53.14
CA TRP A 643 9.21 20.94 -52.64
C TRP A 643 10.20 20.99 -51.49
N GLU A 644 10.09 20.11 -50.52
CA GLU A 644 10.84 20.16 -49.26
C GLU A 644 12.19 19.47 -49.36
N SER A 645 12.27 18.34 -50.04
CA SER A 645 13.50 17.57 -50.14
C SER A 645 14.53 18.22 -51.05
N LYS A 646 15.79 18.23 -50.61
CA LYS A 646 16.97 18.66 -51.36
C LYS A 646 17.84 17.49 -51.85
N PHE A 647 17.47 16.27 -51.51
CA PHE A 647 18.31 15.10 -51.64
C PHE A 647 17.96 14.16 -52.79
N TYR A 648 16.91 14.37 -53.52
CA TYR A 648 16.59 13.55 -54.70
C TYR A 648 17.25 14.05 -55.96
N ASP A 649 17.62 13.13 -56.87
CA ASP A 649 18.13 13.46 -58.18
C ASP A 649 16.97 13.81 -59.13
N THR A 650 16.92 15.06 -59.47
CA THR A 650 15.89 15.60 -60.35
C THR A 650 15.93 15.01 -61.78
N SER A 651 17.10 14.58 -62.24
CA SER A 651 17.27 13.99 -63.58
C SER A 651 16.70 12.59 -63.67
N THR A 652 16.94 11.78 -62.67
CA THR A 652 16.43 10.43 -62.59
C THR A 652 14.92 10.40 -62.44
N VAL A 653 14.36 11.22 -61.54
CA VAL A 653 12.90 11.34 -61.33
C VAL A 653 12.20 11.89 -62.58
N TYR A 654 12.81 12.92 -63.20
CA TYR A 654 12.26 13.52 -64.45
C TYR A 654 12.30 12.56 -65.64
N GLY A 655 13.36 11.77 -65.79
CA GLY A 655 13.54 10.80 -66.89
C GLY A 655 12.50 9.68 -66.90
N VAL A 656 12.11 9.18 -65.71
CA VAL A 656 11.06 8.16 -65.54
C VAL A 656 9.65 8.74 -65.88
N TRP A 657 9.45 10.04 -65.67
CA TRP A 657 8.15 10.69 -65.83
C TRP A 657 7.79 11.05 -67.28
N ILE A 658 8.75 11.45 -68.09
CA ILE A 658 8.51 11.80 -69.49
C ILE A 658 7.90 10.61 -70.24
N VAL A 659 8.17 9.39 -69.77
CA VAL A 659 7.73 8.18 -70.50
C VAL A 659 6.31 7.74 -70.09
N LYS A 660 5.75 8.23 -68.97
CA LYS A 660 4.59 7.58 -68.35
C LYS A 660 3.32 8.45 -68.12
N SER A 661 3.36 9.76 -68.10
CA SER A 661 2.11 10.51 -67.82
C SER A 661 1.93 11.89 -68.47
N THR A 662 0.74 12.14 -68.92
CA THR A 662 0.22 13.44 -69.34
C THR A 662 -0.53 14.19 -68.20
N THR A 663 -0.73 13.59 -67.03
CA THR A 663 -1.65 14.07 -65.98
C THR A 663 -0.97 14.85 -64.84
N LEU A 664 0.35 14.70 -64.63
CA LEU A 664 1.07 15.28 -63.48
C LEU A 664 1.86 16.53 -63.84
N GLN A 665 1.14 17.60 -64.30
CA GLN A 665 1.76 18.83 -64.84
C GLN A 665 2.38 19.72 -63.72
N ILE A 666 1.76 19.78 -62.56
CA ILE A 666 2.24 20.60 -61.43
C ILE A 666 3.58 20.01 -60.91
N GLU A 667 3.65 18.74 -60.77
CA GLU A 667 4.84 18.01 -60.32
C GLU A 667 6.02 18.16 -61.31
N LYS A 668 5.67 18.11 -62.61
CA LYS A 668 6.66 18.37 -63.69
C LYS A 668 7.20 19.81 -63.63
N ALA A 669 6.33 20.76 -63.33
CA ALA A 669 6.75 22.14 -63.15
C ALA A 669 7.67 22.32 -61.92
N ILE A 670 7.38 21.61 -60.82
CA ILE A 670 8.23 21.64 -59.63
C ILE A 670 9.63 21.13 -59.98
N LEU A 671 9.75 20.02 -60.69
CA LEU A 671 11.05 19.44 -61.10
C LEU A 671 11.83 20.36 -62.05
N LEU A 672 11.13 20.98 -63.01
CA LEU A 672 11.75 21.96 -63.90
C LEU A 672 12.28 23.16 -63.13
N GLY A 673 11.54 23.63 -62.14
CA GLY A 673 11.94 24.73 -61.26
C GLY A 673 13.18 24.35 -60.43
N ARG A 674 13.22 23.13 -59.91
CA ARG A 674 14.39 22.62 -59.16
C ARG A 674 15.65 22.54 -60.06
N ASN A 675 15.46 22.29 -61.36
CA ASN A 675 16.56 22.31 -62.34
C ASN A 675 16.90 23.74 -62.85
N GLY A 676 16.36 24.77 -62.25
CA GLY A 676 16.59 26.17 -62.62
C GLY A 676 15.86 26.63 -63.89
N LYS A 677 15.01 25.79 -64.48
CA LYS A 677 14.27 26.05 -65.72
C LYS A 677 12.91 26.63 -65.44
N TYR A 678 12.84 27.76 -64.73
CA TYR A 678 11.58 28.39 -64.29
C TYR A 678 10.67 28.84 -65.43
N SER A 679 11.23 29.33 -66.50
CA SER A 679 10.44 29.75 -67.68
C SER A 679 9.69 28.58 -68.32
N GLN A 680 10.35 27.41 -68.45
CA GLN A 680 9.68 26.22 -68.98
C GLN A 680 8.64 25.67 -67.98
N ALA A 681 8.91 25.74 -66.69
CA ALA A 681 7.96 25.35 -65.64
C ALA A 681 6.67 26.17 -65.72
N LEU A 682 6.78 27.46 -65.80
CA LEU A 682 5.63 28.39 -65.95
C LEU A 682 4.88 28.18 -67.23
N GLN A 683 5.60 27.93 -68.37
CA GLN A 683 4.96 27.61 -69.66
C GLN A 683 4.12 26.33 -69.56
N VAL A 684 4.61 25.28 -68.91
CA VAL A 684 3.84 24.06 -68.76
C VAL A 684 2.59 24.29 -67.91
N LEU A 685 2.70 25.02 -66.78
CA LEU A 685 1.53 25.34 -65.95
C LEU A 685 0.50 26.20 -66.61
N VAL A 686 0.91 27.25 -67.37
CA VAL A 686 0.00 28.18 -68.01
C VAL A 686 -0.75 27.54 -69.20
N HIS A 687 -0.06 26.70 -69.99
CA HIS A 687 -0.65 26.13 -71.19
C HIS A 687 -1.39 24.80 -70.98
N GLN A 688 -1.09 24.05 -69.94
CA GLN A 688 -1.59 22.70 -69.74
C GLN A 688 -2.59 22.57 -68.59
N GLU A 689 -2.39 23.26 -67.44
CA GLU A 689 -3.30 23.16 -66.28
C GLU A 689 -4.53 24.11 -66.41
N GLN A 690 -4.47 25.16 -67.15
CA GLN A 690 -5.56 26.17 -67.35
C GLN A 690 -6.07 26.83 -66.03
N ASP A 691 -5.52 26.53 -64.86
CA ASP A 691 -5.88 27.15 -63.61
C ASP A 691 -4.81 28.16 -63.18
N LEU A 692 -5.14 29.41 -63.32
CA LEU A 692 -4.25 30.51 -63.01
C LEU A 692 -3.91 30.65 -61.51
N SER A 693 -4.74 30.14 -60.63
CA SER A 693 -4.51 30.21 -59.21
C SER A 693 -3.36 29.27 -58.76
N THR A 694 -3.22 28.13 -59.42
CA THR A 694 -2.14 27.17 -59.17
C THR A 694 -0.79 27.72 -59.65
N VAL A 695 -0.77 28.49 -60.75
CA VAL A 695 0.45 29.13 -61.27
C VAL A 695 0.98 30.21 -60.31
N GLU A 696 0.08 31.05 -59.77
CA GLU A 696 0.45 32.06 -58.77
C GLU A 696 0.95 31.40 -57.48
N ALA A 697 0.24 30.36 -56.96
CA ALA A 697 0.66 29.58 -55.78
C ALA A 697 2.03 28.93 -55.98
N TYR A 698 2.33 28.41 -57.21
CA TYR A 698 3.65 27.90 -57.54
C TYR A 698 4.73 28.96 -57.40
N CYS A 699 4.48 30.20 -57.97
CA CYS A 699 5.43 31.30 -57.89
C CYS A 699 5.71 31.70 -56.42
N ASP A 700 4.65 31.80 -55.60
CA ASP A 700 4.80 32.14 -54.18
C ASP A 700 5.59 31.09 -53.40
N ARG A 701 5.35 29.81 -53.65
CA ARG A 701 6.07 28.70 -52.98
C ARG A 701 7.52 28.57 -53.49
N ALA A 702 7.77 28.78 -54.77
CA ALA A 702 9.13 28.78 -55.36
C ALA A 702 9.98 29.94 -54.82
N ALA A 703 9.36 31.07 -54.46
CA ALA A 703 10.01 32.23 -53.87
C ALA A 703 10.22 32.15 -52.35
N GLN A 704 9.65 31.15 -51.65
CA GLN A 704 9.83 30.99 -50.23
C GLN A 704 11.30 30.71 -49.88
N GLY A 705 11.90 31.58 -49.05
CA GLY A 705 13.31 31.46 -48.64
C GLY A 705 14.31 31.98 -49.65
N GLN A 706 13.87 32.58 -50.76
CA GLN A 706 14.71 33.27 -51.76
C GLN A 706 14.59 34.81 -51.61
N ASP A 707 15.54 35.52 -52.23
CA ASP A 707 15.56 36.96 -52.24
C ASP A 707 14.29 37.57 -52.91
N SER A 708 13.87 38.75 -52.42
CA SER A 708 12.73 39.48 -53.00
C SER A 708 12.92 39.77 -54.50
N GLN A 709 14.17 39.92 -54.98
CA GLN A 709 14.53 40.07 -56.38
C GLN A 709 14.20 38.81 -57.22
N PHE A 710 14.37 37.62 -56.62
CA PHE A 710 14.01 36.38 -57.30
C PHE A 710 12.49 36.26 -57.52
N ARG A 711 11.70 36.62 -56.51
CA ARG A 711 10.23 36.68 -56.64
C ARG A 711 9.79 37.66 -57.74
N GLN A 712 10.44 38.82 -57.81
CA GLN A 712 10.18 39.81 -58.83
C GLN A 712 10.50 39.28 -60.23
N ALA A 713 11.65 38.63 -60.41
CA ALA A 713 12.06 38.03 -61.67
C ALA A 713 11.11 36.91 -62.14
N LEU A 714 10.63 36.09 -61.18
CA LEU A 714 9.72 34.99 -61.48
C LEU A 714 8.34 35.49 -61.94
N LEU A 715 7.76 36.44 -61.17
CA LEU A 715 6.49 37.06 -61.55
C LEU A 715 6.56 37.90 -62.87
N PHE A 716 7.74 38.49 -63.14
CA PHE A 716 7.99 39.20 -64.36
C PHE A 716 8.05 38.22 -65.56
N THR A 717 8.65 37.04 -65.37
CA THR A 717 8.64 35.97 -66.37
C THR A 717 7.23 35.46 -66.64
N LEU A 718 6.41 35.31 -65.55
CA LEU A 718 5.03 34.92 -65.65
C LEU A 718 4.20 35.97 -66.46
N LEU A 719 4.44 37.24 -66.16
CA LEU A 719 3.79 38.38 -66.96
C LEU A 719 4.17 38.33 -68.41
N GLN A 720 5.45 38.04 -68.76
CA GLN A 720 5.87 37.88 -70.15
C GLN A 720 5.15 36.75 -70.85
N ILE A 721 4.94 35.60 -70.15
CA ILE A 721 4.21 34.45 -70.71
C ILE A 721 2.72 34.86 -70.96
N TYR A 722 2.08 35.53 -69.99
CA TYR A 722 0.72 35.99 -70.15
C TYR A 722 0.53 37.02 -71.32
N LEU A 723 1.50 37.90 -71.54
CA LEU A 723 1.49 38.91 -72.62
C LEU A 723 1.82 38.26 -73.96
N SER A 724 2.44 37.08 -74.02
CA SER A 724 2.71 36.39 -75.29
C SER A 724 1.48 35.71 -75.91
N SER A 725 0.37 35.56 -75.14
CA SER A 725 -0.88 34.92 -75.56
C SER A 725 -2.02 35.89 -75.45
N GLU A 726 -2.77 36.09 -76.56
CA GLU A 726 -3.93 37.05 -76.62
C GLU A 726 -5.06 36.62 -75.67
N ASP A 727 -5.22 35.32 -75.43
CA ASP A 727 -6.30 34.77 -74.58
C ASP A 727 -6.07 35.06 -73.10
N LEU A 728 -4.85 35.38 -72.62
CA LEU A 728 -4.45 35.59 -71.26
C LEU A 728 -4.36 37.07 -70.83
N THR A 729 -4.89 37.97 -71.61
CA THR A 729 -4.88 39.42 -71.35
C THR A 729 -5.50 39.76 -70.00
N SER A 730 -6.63 39.11 -69.63
CA SER A 730 -7.31 39.28 -68.33
C SER A 730 -6.42 38.87 -67.19
N ALA A 731 -5.72 37.77 -67.35
CA ALA A 731 -4.79 37.25 -66.32
C ALA A 731 -3.57 38.17 -66.08
N ALA A 732 -3.02 38.71 -67.11
CA ALA A 732 -1.94 39.69 -67.03
C ALA A 732 -2.37 40.99 -66.29
N VAL A 733 -3.59 41.51 -66.60
CA VAL A 733 -4.15 42.66 -65.85
C VAL A 733 -4.42 42.35 -64.39
N ASP A 734 -4.96 41.19 -64.10
CA ASP A 734 -5.20 40.72 -62.68
C ASP A 734 -3.92 40.54 -61.87
N LEU A 735 -2.89 40.00 -62.51
CA LEU A 735 -1.56 39.84 -61.86
C LEU A 735 -0.93 41.19 -61.52
N LEU A 736 -0.99 42.16 -62.46
CA LEU A 736 -0.52 43.52 -62.24
C LEU A 736 -1.30 44.24 -61.12
N ASN A 737 -2.59 44.00 -61.03
CA ASN A 737 -3.44 44.64 -60.03
C ASN A 737 -3.32 44.00 -58.61
N LYS A 738 -3.06 42.73 -58.56
CA LYS A 738 -2.86 42.01 -57.23
C LYS A 738 -1.55 42.38 -56.56
N SER A 739 -0.44 42.45 -57.29
CA SER A 739 0.89 42.64 -56.78
C SER A 739 1.67 43.80 -57.38
N PRO A 740 1.13 45.02 -57.31
CA PRO A 740 1.74 46.21 -58.01
C PRO A 740 3.09 46.59 -57.35
N GLN A 741 3.38 46.20 -56.08
CA GLN A 741 4.61 46.52 -55.36
C GLN A 741 5.81 45.69 -55.86
N VAL A 742 5.51 44.58 -56.51
CA VAL A 742 6.56 43.61 -56.91
C VAL A 742 7.12 44.05 -58.28
N PHE A 743 6.36 44.76 -59.06
CA PHE A 743 6.74 45.12 -60.42
C PHE A 743 7.33 46.52 -60.45
N GLU A 744 8.48 46.66 -61.15
CA GLU A 744 9.02 47.96 -61.48
C GLU A 744 8.20 48.54 -62.68
N ALA A 745 7.52 49.65 -62.43
CA ALA A 745 6.60 50.24 -63.42
C ALA A 745 7.26 50.54 -64.75
N GLU A 746 8.52 50.95 -64.76
CA GLU A 746 9.29 51.25 -65.97
C GLU A 746 9.45 50.01 -66.85
N LYS A 747 9.83 48.84 -66.24
CA LYS A 747 10.01 47.62 -67.03
C LYS A 747 8.68 47.04 -67.53
N VAL A 748 7.61 47.21 -66.77
CA VAL A 748 6.29 46.70 -67.14
C VAL A 748 5.77 47.55 -68.36
N ILE A 749 5.90 48.88 -68.32
CA ILE A 749 5.42 49.73 -69.39
C ILE A 749 6.14 49.39 -70.68
N GLN A 750 7.44 49.02 -70.68
CA GLN A 750 8.18 48.66 -71.91
C GLN A 750 7.71 47.33 -72.52
N LEU A 751 7.04 46.46 -71.72
CA LEU A 751 6.58 45.14 -72.15
C LEU A 751 5.11 45.12 -72.58
N LEU A 752 4.34 46.17 -72.27
CA LEU A 752 2.94 46.20 -72.58
C LEU A 752 2.77 46.43 -74.16
N PRO A 753 1.86 45.71 -74.81
CA PRO A 753 1.56 45.90 -76.21
C PRO A 753 1.01 47.32 -76.49
N ASP A 754 1.45 47.92 -77.52
CA ASP A 754 1.01 49.30 -78.01
C ASP A 754 -0.50 49.36 -78.20
N SER A 755 -1.15 48.20 -78.37
CA SER A 755 -2.62 48.14 -78.59
C SER A 755 -3.40 48.30 -77.27
N TRP A 756 -2.76 48.27 -76.08
CA TRP A 756 -3.48 48.36 -74.83
C TRP A 756 -3.83 49.76 -74.42
N SER A 757 -5.08 49.92 -74.04
CA SER A 757 -5.55 51.19 -73.46
C SER A 757 -4.97 51.42 -72.05
N VAL A 758 -4.54 52.64 -71.76
CA VAL A 758 -4.07 53.10 -70.46
C VAL A 758 -5.11 52.84 -69.39
N GLN A 759 -6.39 52.77 -69.75
CA GLN A 759 -7.45 52.42 -68.76
C GLN A 759 -7.29 51.03 -68.19
N LEU A 760 -6.84 50.04 -68.95
CA LEU A 760 -6.66 48.69 -68.52
C LEU A 760 -5.62 48.56 -67.35
N VAL A 761 -4.57 49.34 -67.44
CA VAL A 761 -3.44 49.32 -66.46
C VAL A 761 -3.48 50.51 -65.50
N SER A 762 -4.52 51.32 -65.53
CA SER A 762 -4.64 52.54 -64.70
C SER A 762 -4.56 52.27 -63.21
N LYS A 763 -5.18 51.21 -62.74
CA LYS A 763 -5.13 50.80 -61.29
C LYS A 763 -3.71 50.49 -60.86
N PHE A 764 -2.97 49.74 -61.67
CA PHE A 764 -1.55 49.43 -61.41
C PHE A 764 -0.70 50.69 -61.36
N LEU A 765 -0.81 51.57 -62.35
CA LEU A 765 -0.03 52.78 -62.42
C LEU A 765 -0.30 53.74 -61.26
N VAL A 766 -1.57 53.98 -60.95
CA VAL A 766 -1.92 54.83 -59.77
C VAL A 766 -1.38 54.28 -58.48
N ARG A 767 -1.46 52.98 -58.27
CA ARG A 767 -0.99 52.32 -57.03
C ARG A 767 0.53 52.34 -56.94
N SER A 768 1.22 52.09 -58.08
CA SER A 768 2.67 52.17 -58.17
C SER A 768 3.22 53.56 -57.86
N LEU A 769 2.57 54.59 -58.42
CA LEU A 769 2.94 55.97 -58.07
C LEU A 769 2.73 56.29 -56.60
N ARG A 770 1.61 55.93 -56.02
CA ARG A 770 1.35 56.13 -54.56
C ARG A 770 2.39 55.44 -53.67
N GLU A 771 2.77 54.20 -53.95
CA GLU A 771 3.80 53.50 -53.24
C GLU A 771 5.17 54.18 -53.32
N THR A 772 5.56 54.62 -54.55
CA THR A 772 6.81 55.33 -54.74
C THR A 772 6.85 56.64 -53.94
N PHE A 773 5.75 57.35 -53.89
CA PHE A 773 5.65 58.52 -53.02
C PHE A 773 5.71 58.22 -51.55
N HIS A 774 5.04 57.19 -51.13
CA HIS A 774 5.07 56.77 -49.76
C HIS A 774 6.49 56.33 -49.27
N GLN A 775 7.18 55.56 -50.08
CA GLN A 775 8.56 55.15 -49.80
C GLN A 775 9.52 56.28 -49.65
N ARG A 776 9.37 57.32 -50.59
CA ARG A 776 10.15 58.55 -50.56
C ARG A 776 9.88 59.35 -49.27
N GLN A 777 8.64 59.39 -48.81
CA GLN A 777 8.31 60.07 -47.52
C GLN A 777 8.87 59.32 -46.31
N MET A 778 8.75 57.99 -46.28
CA MET A 778 9.29 57.16 -45.21
C MET A 778 10.82 57.25 -45.15
N ALA A 779 11.52 57.23 -46.25
CA ALA A 779 12.96 57.45 -46.31
C ALA A 779 13.42 58.77 -45.71
N LYS A 780 12.65 59.85 -46.03
CA LYS A 780 12.90 61.18 -45.44
C LYS A 780 12.70 61.22 -43.96
N LEU A 781 11.67 60.51 -43.43
CA LEU A 781 11.35 60.42 -42.03
C LEU A 781 12.44 59.60 -41.26
N GLN A 782 12.86 58.51 -41.84
CA GLN A 782 13.96 57.69 -41.24
C GLN A 782 15.28 58.46 -41.15
N LYS A 783 15.61 59.21 -42.21
CA LYS A 783 16.79 60.09 -42.24
C LYS A 783 16.72 61.16 -41.11
N ALA A 784 15.54 61.78 -40.95
CA ALA A 784 15.34 62.80 -39.92
C ALA A 784 15.48 62.21 -38.47
N LEU A 785 14.91 60.99 -38.25
CA LEU A 785 15.03 60.29 -36.97
C LEU A 785 16.47 59.90 -36.66
N ALA A 786 17.20 59.35 -37.62
CA ALA A 786 18.61 59.01 -37.46
C ALA A 786 19.48 60.23 -37.17
N GLN A 787 19.19 61.42 -37.78
CA GLN A 787 19.85 62.67 -37.46
C GLN A 787 19.55 63.11 -36.00
N ALA A 788 18.31 63.01 -35.57
CA ALA A 788 17.92 63.32 -34.19
C ALA A 788 18.64 62.45 -33.12
N GLU A 789 18.71 61.14 -33.38
CA GLU A 789 19.45 60.20 -32.53
C GLU A 789 20.94 60.54 -32.46
N LEU A 790 21.55 60.80 -33.61
CA LEU A 790 22.94 61.18 -33.65
C LEU A 790 23.21 62.46 -32.81
N MET A 791 22.33 63.48 -32.91
CA MET A 791 22.41 64.67 -32.11
C MET A 791 22.26 64.37 -30.62
N ARG A 792 21.31 63.52 -30.23
CA ARG A 792 21.13 63.07 -28.86
C ARG A 792 22.40 62.41 -28.30
N HIS A 793 22.99 61.50 -29.03
CA HIS A 793 24.23 60.85 -28.67
C HIS A 793 25.41 61.81 -28.55
N LYS A 794 25.50 62.80 -29.42
CA LYS A 794 26.51 63.87 -29.33
C LYS A 794 26.34 64.69 -28.06
N VAL A 795 25.10 65.01 -27.67
CA VAL A 795 24.83 65.77 -26.42
C VAL A 795 25.26 64.92 -25.20
N ILE A 796 24.91 63.65 -25.17
CA ILE A 796 25.31 62.72 -24.12
C ILE A 796 26.85 62.63 -24.04
N TRP A 797 27.51 62.48 -25.15
CA TRP A 797 28.96 62.44 -25.26
C TRP A 797 29.61 63.73 -24.74
N MET A 798 29.10 64.91 -25.13
CA MET A 798 29.60 66.20 -24.64
C MET A 798 29.36 66.37 -23.13
N GLN A 799 28.26 65.89 -22.59
CA GLN A 799 27.98 65.94 -21.17
C GLN A 799 28.96 64.99 -20.41
N ALA A 800 29.17 63.80 -20.87
CA ALA A 800 30.12 62.84 -20.31
C ALA A 800 31.56 63.34 -20.35
N SER A 801 31.97 63.98 -21.43
CA SER A 801 33.31 64.52 -21.56
C SER A 801 33.59 65.77 -20.69
N LYS A 802 32.54 66.46 -20.18
CA LYS A 802 32.65 67.58 -19.22
C LYS A 802 32.73 67.12 -17.78
N THR A 803 32.39 65.86 -17.46
CA THR A 803 32.50 65.40 -16.10
C THR A 803 33.93 65.20 -15.67
N LYS A 804 34.33 65.97 -14.64
CA LYS A 804 35.67 65.88 -14.02
C LYS A 804 35.57 65.04 -12.77
N PHE A 805 36.38 64.03 -12.70
CA PHE A 805 36.51 63.22 -11.51
C PHE A 805 37.81 63.50 -10.77
N ARG A 806 37.73 63.67 -9.48
CA ARG A 806 38.89 63.81 -8.61
C ARG A 806 39.17 62.47 -8.00
N MET A 807 40.25 61.84 -8.36
CA MET A 807 40.64 60.52 -7.79
C MET A 807 41.49 60.71 -6.57
N ASP A 808 41.04 60.11 -5.49
CA ASP A 808 41.84 60.00 -4.25
C ASP A 808 42.64 58.68 -4.26
N LYS A 809 43.85 58.72 -3.64
CA LYS A 809 44.78 57.56 -3.65
C LYS A 809 44.22 56.28 -3.00
N GLU A 810 43.11 56.35 -2.24
CA GLU A 810 42.47 55.24 -1.56
C GLU A 810 41.17 54.77 -2.21
N GLN A 811 40.88 55.26 -3.40
CA GLN A 811 39.60 54.91 -4.04
C GLN A 811 39.59 53.45 -4.57
N LYS A 812 38.60 52.68 -4.15
CA LYS A 812 38.48 51.25 -4.44
C LYS A 812 37.49 50.99 -5.57
N CYS A 813 37.79 49.99 -6.35
CA CYS A 813 36.87 49.47 -7.36
C CYS A 813 35.61 48.91 -6.71
N LYS A 814 34.44 49.33 -7.16
CA LYS A 814 33.16 48.89 -6.56
C LYS A 814 32.89 47.36 -6.74
N VAL A 815 33.46 46.75 -7.76
CA VAL A 815 33.25 45.33 -8.07
C VAL A 815 34.21 44.45 -7.29
N CYS A 816 35.53 44.71 -7.28
CA CYS A 816 36.50 43.81 -6.65
C CYS A 816 37.09 44.39 -5.33
N GLN A 817 36.65 45.55 -4.87
CA GLN A 817 37.07 46.24 -3.62
C GLN A 817 38.59 46.50 -3.51
N ARG A 818 39.39 46.33 -4.59
CA ARG A 818 40.82 46.65 -4.65
C ARG A 818 41.03 48.12 -5.06
N ASN A 819 42.13 48.69 -4.67
CA ASN A 819 42.46 50.07 -5.03
C ASN A 819 42.59 50.24 -6.54
N LEU A 820 42.11 51.37 -7.07
CA LEU A 820 42.17 51.74 -8.49
C LEU A 820 43.60 52.26 -8.81
N THR A 821 44.47 51.31 -9.12
CA THR A 821 45.90 51.62 -9.45
C THR A 821 46.20 51.58 -10.94
N GLU A 822 45.22 51.10 -11.74
CA GLU A 822 45.39 51.01 -13.20
C GLU A 822 45.19 52.37 -13.89
N PRO A 823 45.88 52.64 -14.98
CA PRO A 823 45.78 53.93 -15.68
C PRO A 823 44.46 54.06 -16.44
N GLN A 824 43.68 52.98 -16.59
CA GLN A 824 42.39 53.00 -17.25
C GLN A 824 41.32 52.40 -16.28
N PHE A 825 40.29 53.15 -16.09
CA PHE A 825 39.11 52.72 -15.30
C PHE A 825 37.79 53.01 -16.05
N ALA A 826 36.78 52.35 -15.72
CA ALA A 826 35.44 52.55 -16.25
C ALA A 826 34.53 53.20 -15.19
N LEU A 827 33.63 54.01 -15.69
CA LEU A 827 32.56 54.65 -14.93
C LEU A 827 31.21 54.06 -15.35
N ASN A 828 30.43 53.59 -14.40
CA ASN A 828 29.09 53.15 -14.71
C ASN A 828 28.08 54.33 -14.79
N LEU A 829 26.89 54.09 -15.24
CA LEU A 829 25.82 55.08 -15.42
C LEU A 829 25.43 55.80 -14.08
N HIS A 830 25.77 55.22 -12.97
CA HIS A 830 25.50 55.72 -11.63
C HIS A 830 26.69 56.51 -11.04
N GLY A 831 27.78 56.71 -11.79
CA GLY A 831 28.93 57.43 -11.37
C GLY A 831 29.93 56.67 -10.49
N GLU A 832 29.86 55.33 -10.48
CA GLU A 832 30.75 54.51 -9.67
C GLU A 832 31.96 54.02 -10.51
N LEU A 833 33.16 54.08 -9.90
CA LEU A 833 34.41 53.73 -10.57
C LEU A 833 34.74 52.24 -10.41
N MET A 834 35.19 51.65 -11.50
CA MET A 834 35.61 50.24 -11.52
C MET A 834 36.81 50.02 -12.47
N HIS A 835 37.59 48.94 -12.27
CA HIS A 835 38.62 48.58 -13.20
C HIS A 835 38.05 48.18 -14.55
N THR A 836 38.71 48.49 -15.62
CA THR A 836 38.32 48.02 -16.98
C THR A 836 38.36 46.53 -17.13
N SER A 837 39.18 45.83 -16.32
CA SER A 837 39.25 44.37 -16.23
C SER A 837 38.11 43.72 -15.41
N CYS A 838 37.46 44.47 -14.56
CA CYS A 838 36.28 43.99 -13.78
C CYS A 838 35.00 44.04 -14.63
N LYS A 839 34.95 43.25 -15.69
CA LYS A 839 33.83 43.22 -16.61
C LYS A 839 32.57 42.71 -16.00
N GLY A 840 31.61 43.56 -15.87
CA GLY A 840 30.20 43.35 -15.75
C GLY A 840 29.46 44.43 -16.55
N PHE A 841 29.82 44.62 -17.80
CA PHE A 841 28.94 45.39 -18.71
C PHE A 841 27.86 44.42 -19.23
N PRO A 842 26.60 44.69 -18.99
CA PRO A 842 25.59 44.07 -19.82
C PRO A 842 25.82 44.58 -21.23
N SER A 843 26.08 43.64 -22.14
CA SER A 843 26.01 43.94 -23.61
C SER A 843 24.62 44.45 -23.91
N SER A 844 24.50 45.70 -24.27
CA SER A 844 23.33 46.32 -24.83
C SER A 844 23.00 45.68 -26.16
#